data_6ffc92bf8f1cd1481461a05979aae47f
#
_entry.id   6ffc92bf8f1cd1481461a05979aae47f
#
_cell.length_a   1.000
_cell.length_b   1.000
_cell.length_c   1.000
_cell.angle_alpha   90.00
_cell.angle_beta   90.00
_cell.angle_gamma   90.00
#
_symmetry.space_group_name_H-M   'P 1'
#
loop_
_entity.id
_entity.type
_entity.pdbx_description
1 polymer ?
#
loop_
_entity_poly.entity_id
_entity_poly.type
_entity_poly.pdbx_seq_one_letter_code
_entity_poly.pdbx_strand_id
1 'polypeptide(L)'
;MRSILFLLLISSSVFSQRVITGKIVDKENSTALSGVFIRDTKSDNWSISDKDGAFQITIPYLEDIVLNFSILGKMESNIALKNNENFITVFLEDNTLRLKEVVVTANKERKYSELTLGTNAINNVQAFSLDDVLKQLPGQTTTDFNLNEFKNIVFRTASKLSASNANKAFGTSFVMNDIPISNNENMQALNPNSGLADDFGIKGNTFTNTNRGVDLREISTNNIEEIKVIQGIPSAKYGDLTSGLVLITTKVGNSPYRVSASIRDATSELNLTKGVKFNLNNSMNFGINYLDSKADPRDNILNYERINGNISWQYKNNDATIKNTVNTSFRMNLDNSKSDPDDISAQVIKNEKKGFSISNNLMWKPKNLWVDGINVNASLSYDRQFSRRDKWMNTSPSAATDTQEEGIHEAIIVPSQYTSVSTVEGIPISTFFTLETTKTLTNKSNWIHSLVLGVSHRTSVNRGEGRKNATQEMLNFYTLSREGNSTIGFRDYSFTNSKTEYQISTYFEDRIFKKFKDERILNLDLGVRFDNQMGNISLQPRVNSSYTLNETFRLRAGLGLSSKAPSLNQLYTGDRYIDKLIGSGIYTYPGVYQKAWIQTIITPGDNLNLKPSKAYRTEAGLDIKLPFASVNLTGYYNKLYNGFSGQKVPVYRVIPKAEIIVTGTEIPNYNIVGTEKFYYMNNSLTNDRSSEDTGIETTINFKKIKSLNLDVSMNASYTHTKDFSDVKEYESSASLTSAERYGVYNPQDGIMDSFTTSFNFNYHIPAVGLLISLRTEHILLQNTKTQTSNYPNGYLDSELVYHEIPVEDRTNIQKYGHLIKVRNETQSKIPNILHNLHLRVSKDFLNGFSASLYATNFLNLKPYYYDDYDNKILSKIAT
;
A
#
# COMPACT_ATOMS: atom_id res chain seq x y z
N MET A 1 -22.56 0.83 61.91
CA MET A 1 -21.80 2.04 62.26
C MET A 1 -20.49 1.61 62.85
N ARG A 2 -19.50 1.41 62.09
CA ARG A 2 -18.04 1.31 62.37
C ARG A 2 -17.36 0.87 61.10
N SER A 3 -17.29 1.77 60.16
CA SER A 3 -16.49 1.67 58.97
C SER A 3 -16.20 3.10 58.58
N ILE A 4 -15.05 3.42 58.13
CA ILE A 4 -14.53 4.74 57.79
C ILE A 4 -13.55 5.27 58.83
N LEU A 5 -12.38 4.70 58.85
CA LEU A 5 -11.14 5.44 59.14
C LEU A 5 -9.95 4.64 58.62
N PHE A 6 -9.92 4.46 57.27
CA PHE A 6 -8.73 3.95 56.56
C PHE A 6 -8.49 4.86 55.35
N LEU A 7 -8.33 6.12 55.63
CA LEU A 7 -7.91 7.08 54.63
C LEU A 7 -6.84 7.99 55.26
N LEU A 8 -5.77 8.22 54.48
CA LEU A 8 -4.74 9.22 54.72
C LEU A 8 -3.56 8.78 55.62
N LEU A 9 -2.80 7.83 55.13
CA LEU A 9 -1.34 7.91 55.18
C LEU A 9 -0.79 7.79 53.74
N ILE A 10 -1.14 8.75 52.91
CA ILE A 10 -0.30 9.08 51.77
C ILE A 10 0.89 9.80 52.43
N SER A 11 1.95 9.04 52.64
CA SER A 11 3.27 9.60 52.84
C SER A 11 3.56 10.43 51.59
N SER A 12 3.47 11.73 51.73
CA SER A 12 4.09 12.68 50.86
C SER A 12 5.58 12.39 50.84
N SER A 13 6.02 11.50 49.97
CA SER A 13 7.41 11.46 49.57
C SER A 13 7.70 12.84 48.98
N VAL A 14 8.33 13.67 49.75
CA VAL A 14 8.92 14.93 49.27
C VAL A 14 10.01 14.54 48.31
N PHE A 15 9.64 14.36 47.03
CA PHE A 15 10.62 14.26 45.99
C PHE A 15 11.31 15.64 45.89
N SER A 16 12.58 15.66 46.20
CA SER A 16 13.41 16.87 45.99
C SER A 16 13.31 17.17 44.48
N GLN A 17 12.60 18.22 44.13
CA GLN A 17 12.48 18.70 42.76
C GLN A 17 13.54 19.77 42.55
N ARG A 18 14.20 19.72 41.37
CA ARG A 18 15.14 20.76 40.95
C ARG A 18 14.46 21.63 39.90
N VAL A 19 14.42 22.91 40.17
CA VAL A 19 13.93 23.94 39.26
C VAL A 19 15.13 24.51 38.50
N ILE A 20 15.09 24.41 37.19
CA ILE A 20 16.08 24.95 36.27
C ILE A 20 15.44 26.11 35.53
N THR A 21 16.09 27.24 35.54
CA THR A 21 15.68 28.42 34.78
C THR A 21 16.75 28.76 33.74
N GLY A 22 16.40 29.53 32.76
CA GLY A 22 17.41 29.98 31.80
C GLY A 22 16.84 30.90 30.74
N LYS A 23 17.74 31.30 29.85
CA LYS A 23 17.40 32.15 28.71
C LYS A 23 17.94 31.52 27.42
N ILE A 24 17.11 31.53 26.39
CA ILE A 24 17.46 30.98 25.09
C ILE A 24 17.60 32.15 24.09
N VAL A 25 18.72 32.17 23.44
CA VAL A 25 19.08 33.24 22.48
C VAL A 25 19.60 32.61 21.18
N ASP A 26 19.39 33.35 20.13
CA ASP A 26 19.95 33.03 18.81
C ASP A 26 21.48 33.25 18.85
N LYS A 27 22.23 32.28 18.36
CA LYS A 27 23.70 32.32 18.35
C LYS A 27 24.29 33.36 17.40
N GLU A 28 23.61 33.68 16.31
CA GLU A 28 24.12 34.57 15.26
C GLU A 28 23.83 36.04 15.60
N ASN A 29 22.67 36.35 16.16
CA ASN A 29 22.25 37.75 16.37
C ASN A 29 21.95 38.08 17.84
N SER A 30 22.10 37.09 18.75
CA SER A 30 21.87 37.26 20.21
C SER A 30 20.45 37.71 20.58
N THR A 31 19.46 37.53 19.67
CA THR A 31 18.06 37.86 19.98
C THR A 31 17.43 36.77 20.82
N ALA A 32 16.49 37.14 21.69
CA ALA A 32 15.73 36.18 22.50
C ALA A 32 14.87 35.28 21.61
N LEU A 33 14.85 33.96 21.87
CA LEU A 33 14.07 33.00 21.15
C LEU A 33 12.86 32.57 21.99
N SER A 34 11.69 33.00 21.58
CA SER A 34 10.39 32.59 22.14
C SER A 34 9.87 31.32 21.50
N GLY A 35 9.10 30.52 22.28
CA GLY A 35 8.46 29.30 21.75
C GLY A 35 9.39 28.10 21.60
N VAL A 36 10.62 28.18 22.15
CA VAL A 36 11.52 27.01 22.16
C VAL A 36 10.95 25.93 23.08
N PHE A 37 10.82 24.72 22.60
CA PHE A 37 10.41 23.55 23.39
C PHE A 37 11.64 23.01 24.12
N ILE A 38 11.56 22.95 25.43
CA ILE A 38 12.62 22.46 26.33
C ILE A 38 12.10 21.13 26.92
N ARG A 39 12.87 20.07 26.76
CA ARG A 39 12.50 18.73 27.26
C ARG A 39 13.66 18.12 28.02
N ASP A 40 13.39 17.58 29.19
CA ASP A 40 14.37 16.72 29.86
C ASP A 40 14.34 15.33 29.22
N THR A 41 15.48 14.84 28.76
CA THR A 41 15.59 13.58 28.03
C THR A 41 15.36 12.34 28.90
N LYS A 42 15.42 12.48 30.23
CA LYS A 42 15.30 11.39 31.21
C LYS A 42 13.90 11.31 31.80
N SER A 43 13.36 12.44 32.25
CA SER A 43 12.04 12.52 32.87
C SER A 43 10.91 12.84 31.90
N ASP A 44 11.24 13.29 30.69
CA ASP A 44 10.30 13.80 29.68
C ASP A 44 9.50 15.04 30.13
N ASN A 45 9.87 15.66 31.26
CA ASN A 45 9.29 16.94 31.65
C ASN A 45 9.66 18.00 30.59
N TRP A 46 8.77 18.92 30.35
CA TRP A 46 8.97 19.94 29.33
C TRP A 46 8.53 21.33 29.77
N SER A 47 9.02 22.32 29.06
CA SER A 47 8.66 23.71 29.19
C SER A 47 8.75 24.41 27.85
N ILE A 48 8.27 25.65 27.74
CA ILE A 48 8.38 26.47 26.55
C ILE A 48 8.91 27.81 26.95
N SER A 49 9.85 28.37 26.16
CA SER A 49 10.38 29.73 26.42
C SER A 49 9.34 30.80 26.11
N ASP A 50 9.30 31.82 26.96
CA ASP A 50 8.45 33.02 26.80
C ASP A 50 8.96 33.99 25.72
N LYS A 51 8.28 35.16 25.61
CA LYS A 51 8.62 36.21 24.63
C LYS A 51 10.04 36.79 24.79
N ASP A 52 10.60 36.70 25.98
CA ASP A 52 11.92 37.20 26.33
C ASP A 52 12.98 36.09 26.27
N GLY A 53 12.58 34.90 25.77
CA GLY A 53 13.42 33.72 25.69
C GLY A 53 13.65 33.02 27.01
N ALA A 54 13.00 33.46 28.09
CA ALA A 54 13.16 32.86 29.41
C ALA A 54 12.32 31.59 29.54
N PHE A 55 12.84 30.60 30.28
CA PHE A 55 12.14 29.36 30.56
C PHE A 55 12.35 28.89 31.98
N GLN A 56 11.43 28.07 32.46
CA GLN A 56 11.54 27.37 33.73
C GLN A 56 11.05 25.94 33.55
N ILE A 57 11.85 24.97 33.99
CA ILE A 57 11.48 23.55 33.96
C ILE A 57 11.76 22.93 35.33
N THR A 58 10.81 22.11 35.81
CA THR A 58 10.94 21.41 37.08
C THR A 58 11.25 19.94 36.81
N ILE A 59 12.33 19.43 37.41
CA ILE A 59 12.84 18.08 37.20
C ILE A 59 12.78 17.30 38.51
N PRO A 60 12.28 16.05 38.51
CA PRO A 60 12.05 15.27 39.70
C PRO A 60 13.29 14.56 40.28
N TYR A 61 14.48 14.91 39.85
CA TYR A 61 15.76 14.36 40.31
C TYR A 61 16.88 15.43 40.23
N LEU A 62 18.00 15.17 40.90
CA LEU A 62 19.06 16.14 41.09
C LEU A 62 20.30 15.95 40.23
N GLU A 63 20.53 14.76 39.68
CA GLU A 63 21.75 14.39 38.97
C GLU A 63 21.48 13.95 37.54
N ASP A 64 22.49 14.04 36.66
CA ASP A 64 22.47 13.61 35.27
C ASP A 64 21.33 14.22 34.42
N ILE A 65 21.16 15.53 34.50
CA ILE A 65 20.13 16.24 33.75
C ILE A 65 20.66 16.55 32.37
N VAL A 66 19.93 16.15 31.32
CA VAL A 66 20.18 16.54 29.93
C VAL A 66 18.91 17.15 29.37
N LEU A 67 18.96 18.46 29.10
CA LEU A 67 17.85 19.17 28.45
C LEU A 67 18.04 19.21 26.95
N ASN A 68 16.99 18.83 26.23
CA ASN A 68 16.87 19.02 24.78
C ASN A 68 16.11 20.31 24.51
N PHE A 69 16.65 21.14 23.63
CA PHE A 69 16.05 22.39 23.19
C PHE A 69 15.73 22.28 21.71
N SER A 70 14.49 22.50 21.34
CA SER A 70 14.04 22.44 19.95
C SER A 70 13.02 23.52 19.63
N ILE A 71 13.21 24.15 18.50
CA ILE A 71 12.26 25.07 17.88
C ILE A 71 12.40 25.00 16.37
N LEU A 72 11.33 25.22 15.64
CA LEU A 72 11.38 25.24 14.18
C LEU A 72 12.38 26.31 13.69
N GLY A 73 13.32 25.89 12.85
CA GLY A 73 14.35 26.80 12.32
C GLY A 73 15.64 26.91 13.14
N LYS A 74 15.75 26.21 14.28
CA LYS A 74 16.99 26.11 15.06
C LYS A 74 17.46 24.66 15.21
N MET A 75 18.77 24.46 15.29
CA MET A 75 19.34 23.14 15.57
C MET A 75 18.95 22.69 16.97
N GLU A 76 18.47 21.45 17.10
CA GLU A 76 18.25 20.83 18.40
C GLU A 76 19.57 20.79 19.15
N SER A 77 19.54 21.24 20.41
CA SER A 77 20.72 21.25 21.28
C SER A 77 20.42 20.41 22.52
N ASN A 78 21.32 19.47 22.83
CA ASN A 78 21.29 18.70 24.06
C ASN A 78 22.38 19.24 25.01
N ILE A 79 21.95 19.74 26.17
CA ILE A 79 22.84 20.31 27.16
C ILE A 79 22.77 19.48 28.44
N ALA A 80 23.92 18.94 28.83
CA ALA A 80 24.08 18.29 30.11
C ALA A 80 24.38 19.30 31.19
N LEU A 81 23.62 19.32 32.27
CA LEU A 81 23.75 20.26 33.39
C LEU A 81 24.62 19.68 34.49
N LYS A 82 25.48 20.48 35.03
CA LYS A 82 26.27 20.16 36.23
C LYS A 82 25.38 20.24 37.50
N ASN A 83 25.74 19.48 38.53
CA ASN A 83 24.91 19.32 39.72
C ASN A 83 24.51 20.64 40.43
N ASN A 84 25.23 21.75 40.20
CA ASN A 84 24.96 23.04 40.84
C ASN A 84 24.49 24.15 39.88
N GLU A 85 24.19 23.82 38.62
CA GLU A 85 23.74 24.80 37.61
C GLU A 85 22.21 24.87 37.57
N ASN A 86 21.62 25.87 38.22
CA ASN A 86 20.18 26.10 38.19
C ASN A 86 19.73 27.18 37.19
N PHE A 87 20.70 27.88 36.57
CA PHE A 87 20.46 28.88 35.53
C PHE A 87 21.43 28.65 34.36
N ILE A 88 20.85 28.59 33.12
CA ILE A 88 21.65 28.38 31.92
C ILE A 88 21.25 29.39 30.83
N THR A 89 22.22 29.82 30.05
CA THR A 89 21.98 30.54 28.79
C THR A 89 22.27 29.57 27.64
N VAL A 90 21.28 29.37 26.79
CA VAL A 90 21.36 28.46 25.68
C VAL A 90 21.41 29.23 24.38
N PHE A 91 22.41 28.92 23.56
CA PHE A 91 22.58 29.52 22.25
C PHE A 91 22.14 28.47 21.21
N LEU A 92 21.04 28.74 20.52
CA LEU A 92 20.61 27.89 19.42
C LEU A 92 21.15 28.46 18.10
N GLU A 93 21.82 27.59 17.38
CA GLU A 93 22.24 27.88 16.01
C GLU A 93 21.05 27.73 15.09
N ASP A 94 21.03 28.53 14.02
CA ASP A 94 20.06 28.28 12.98
C ASP A 94 20.15 26.82 12.58
N ASN A 95 19.07 26.10 12.85
CA ASN A 95 18.84 24.96 12.08
C ASN A 95 18.62 25.53 10.68
N THR A 96 19.68 25.53 9.88
CA THR A 96 19.44 25.38 8.47
C THR A 96 18.44 24.30 8.41
N LEU A 97 17.17 24.65 8.12
CA LEU A 97 16.14 23.67 7.88
C LEU A 97 16.73 22.68 6.88
N ARG A 98 17.63 21.89 7.39
CA ARG A 98 17.66 20.55 6.94
C ARG A 98 16.27 20.16 7.38
N LEU A 99 15.33 20.24 6.41
CA LEU A 99 14.41 19.21 6.32
C LEU A 99 15.23 18.01 6.70
N LYS A 100 15.13 17.45 7.94
CA LYS A 100 15.46 16.06 8.19
C LYS A 100 14.40 15.39 7.36
N GLU A 101 14.59 15.80 6.40
CA GLU A 101 14.72 15.94 4.98
C GLU A 101 13.70 15.05 4.40
N VAL A 102 12.71 15.58 3.70
CA VAL A 102 12.32 14.94 2.43
C VAL A 102 13.58 14.59 1.65
N VAL A 103 14.64 14.87 2.17
CA VAL A 103 15.92 14.50 1.76
C VAL A 103 16.19 13.18 2.39
N VAL A 104 16.43 12.27 1.55
CA VAL A 104 17.30 11.18 1.82
C VAL A 104 18.45 11.72 2.66
N THR A 105 18.28 11.69 3.98
CA THR A 105 19.40 12.02 4.83
C THR A 105 20.47 11.00 4.51
N ALA A 106 21.54 11.49 3.91
CA ALA A 106 22.81 10.88 4.11
C ALA A 106 23.17 11.07 5.60
N ASN A 107 22.39 10.45 6.51
CA ASN A 107 22.76 10.34 7.90
C ASN A 107 24.12 9.66 7.90
N LYS A 108 25.03 10.08 8.80
CA LYS A 108 26.30 9.39 9.01
C LYS A 108 26.18 7.87 9.19
N GLU A 109 24.97 7.37 9.43
CA GLU A 109 24.65 5.98 9.75
C GLU A 109 23.81 5.25 8.69
N ARG A 110 23.51 5.88 7.53
CA ARG A 110 22.79 5.17 6.46
C ARG A 110 23.64 4.02 5.95
N LYS A 111 23.20 2.79 6.22
CA LYS A 111 23.94 1.58 5.81
C LYS A 111 23.60 1.17 4.38
N TYR A 112 22.34 1.31 3.95
CA TYR A 112 21.76 0.75 2.72
C TYR A 112 20.86 1.74 2.00
N SER A 113 20.12 1.30 0.97
CA SER A 113 19.12 2.09 0.22
C SER A 113 17.84 2.28 1.01
N GLU A 114 17.92 3.11 2.04
CA GLU A 114 16.84 3.48 2.95
C GLU A 114 16.54 4.97 2.83
N LEU A 115 15.28 5.33 2.75
CA LEU A 115 14.77 6.69 2.74
C LEU A 115 14.01 6.95 4.03
N THR A 116 14.40 7.97 4.78
CA THR A 116 13.75 8.33 6.04
C THR A 116 13.04 9.66 5.93
N LEU A 117 11.76 9.69 6.26
CA LEU A 117 10.90 10.87 6.33
C LEU A 117 10.51 11.09 7.79
N GLY A 118 11.13 12.05 8.44
CA GLY A 118 10.80 12.43 9.82
C GLY A 118 9.61 13.39 9.91
N THR A 119 9.20 13.72 11.12
CA THR A 119 8.04 14.59 11.42
C THR A 119 8.07 15.90 10.63
N ASN A 120 9.23 16.53 10.45
CA ASN A 120 9.34 17.78 9.70
C ASN A 120 9.03 17.58 8.21
N ALA A 121 9.51 16.47 7.61
CA ALA A 121 9.21 16.14 6.22
C ALA A 121 7.72 15.88 6.02
N ILE A 122 7.09 15.18 6.97
CA ILE A 122 5.64 14.89 6.96
C ILE A 122 4.85 16.20 7.08
N ASN A 123 5.22 17.09 8.00
CA ASN A 123 4.54 18.37 8.21
C ASN A 123 4.73 19.37 7.05
N ASN A 124 5.76 19.19 6.21
CA ASN A 124 6.00 20.03 5.04
C ASN A 124 5.07 19.73 3.87
N VAL A 125 4.35 18.62 3.93
CA VAL A 125 3.33 18.24 2.95
C VAL A 125 1.97 18.47 3.56
N GLN A 126 1.00 18.97 2.80
CA GLN A 126 -0.39 18.93 3.21
C GLN A 126 -0.88 17.48 3.01
N ALA A 127 -0.59 16.63 3.98
CA ALA A 127 -0.87 15.20 3.89
C ALA A 127 -2.18 14.85 4.61
N PHE A 128 -3.17 14.40 3.88
CA PHE A 128 -4.41 13.83 4.40
C PHE A 128 -4.29 12.31 4.62
N SER A 129 -3.31 11.70 3.98
CA SER A 129 -3.05 10.26 4.05
C SER A 129 -1.56 9.96 3.87
N LEU A 130 -1.18 8.71 4.15
CA LEU A 130 0.18 8.23 3.93
C LEU A 130 0.60 8.35 2.45
N ASP A 131 -0.33 8.22 1.50
CA ASP A 131 -0.07 8.35 0.07
C ASP A 131 0.57 9.71 -0.28
N ASP A 132 0.04 10.81 0.30
CA ASP A 132 0.53 12.16 0.02
C ASP A 132 2.00 12.34 0.44
N VAL A 133 2.41 11.68 1.53
CA VAL A 133 3.79 11.71 2.02
C VAL A 133 4.70 10.86 1.13
N LEU A 134 4.27 9.66 0.75
CA LEU A 134 5.07 8.74 -0.05
C LEU A 134 5.28 9.23 -1.49
N LYS A 135 4.42 10.08 -2.02
CA LYS A 135 4.60 10.76 -3.32
C LYS A 135 5.80 11.73 -3.36
N GLN A 136 6.40 12.02 -2.21
CA GLN A 136 7.63 12.84 -2.15
C GLN A 136 8.90 12.05 -2.52
N LEU A 137 8.81 10.75 -2.63
CA LEU A 137 9.94 9.87 -2.90
C LEU A 137 10.42 9.95 -4.36
N PRO A 138 11.70 9.67 -4.63
CA PRO A 138 12.21 9.56 -6.01
C PRO A 138 11.38 8.60 -6.86
N GLY A 139 11.13 8.95 -8.11
CA GLY A 139 10.33 8.13 -9.03
C GLY A 139 8.80 8.21 -8.81
N GLN A 140 8.36 8.91 -7.77
CA GLN A 140 6.95 9.22 -7.54
C GLN A 140 6.61 10.62 -8.04
N THR A 141 5.39 10.82 -8.50
CA THR A 141 4.86 12.11 -8.95
C THR A 141 3.53 12.39 -8.28
N THR A 142 3.25 13.66 -8.03
CA THR A 142 1.94 14.09 -7.51
C THR A 142 0.86 13.79 -8.56
N THR A 143 -0.20 13.14 -8.14
CA THR A 143 -1.41 12.88 -8.93
C THR A 143 -2.53 13.78 -8.43
N ASP A 144 -3.64 13.80 -9.16
CA ASP A 144 -4.85 14.50 -8.73
C ASP A 144 -5.24 14.09 -7.31
N PHE A 145 -5.62 15.09 -6.52
CA PHE A 145 -6.07 14.86 -5.17
C PHE A 145 -7.49 14.29 -5.21
N ASN A 146 -7.63 13.04 -4.85
CA ASN A 146 -8.92 12.36 -4.77
C ASN A 146 -8.84 11.26 -3.71
N LEU A 147 -9.56 11.41 -2.60
CA LEU A 147 -9.69 10.40 -1.55
C LEU A 147 -10.89 9.47 -1.74
N ASN A 148 -11.68 9.65 -2.80
CA ASN A 148 -12.77 8.74 -3.15
C ASN A 148 -12.30 7.56 -4.02
N GLU A 149 -11.00 7.47 -4.28
CA GLU A 149 -10.38 6.36 -4.98
C GLU A 149 -9.35 5.66 -4.09
N PHE A 150 -9.31 4.35 -4.19
CA PHE A 150 -8.29 3.53 -3.51
C PHE A 150 -6.87 4.03 -3.82
N LYS A 151 -6.04 4.15 -2.79
CA LYS A 151 -4.65 4.59 -2.92
C LYS A 151 -3.69 3.50 -2.46
N ASN A 152 -2.80 3.12 -3.36
CA ASN A 152 -1.66 2.25 -3.07
C ASN A 152 -0.38 2.86 -3.63
N ILE A 153 0.74 2.24 -3.34
CA ILE A 153 2.04 2.66 -3.87
C ILE A 153 2.82 1.47 -4.40
N VAL A 154 3.54 1.70 -5.47
CA VAL A 154 4.55 0.82 -6.02
C VAL A 154 5.87 1.57 -6.17
N PHE A 155 6.97 0.88 -5.98
CA PHE A 155 8.31 1.46 -6.05
C PHE A 155 9.07 0.90 -7.24
N ARG A 156 9.94 1.73 -7.84
CA ARG A 156 10.88 1.31 -8.88
C ARG A 156 10.20 0.59 -10.04
N THR A 157 9.14 1.19 -10.58
CA THR A 157 8.45 0.70 -11.77
C THR A 157 8.01 1.86 -12.65
N ALA A 158 8.10 1.71 -13.95
CA ALA A 158 7.64 2.70 -14.93
C ALA A 158 6.13 2.60 -15.16
N SER A 159 5.54 1.43 -14.92
CA SER A 159 4.11 1.18 -15.14
C SER A 159 3.28 1.65 -13.96
N LYS A 160 2.16 2.34 -14.23
CA LYS A 160 1.18 2.73 -13.20
C LYS A 160 -0.10 1.89 -13.22
N LEU A 161 -0.42 1.23 -14.33
CA LEU A 161 -1.72 0.57 -14.56
C LEU A 161 -1.54 -0.80 -15.25
N SER A 162 -1.00 -1.79 -14.56
CA SER A 162 -0.90 -3.14 -15.08
C SER A 162 -1.17 -4.20 -14.01
N ALA A 163 -1.44 -5.45 -14.43
CA ALA A 163 -1.54 -6.59 -13.53
C ALA A 163 -0.27 -6.78 -12.69
N SER A 164 0.90 -6.49 -13.26
CA SER A 164 2.16 -6.51 -12.50
C SER A 164 2.20 -5.44 -11.43
N ASN A 165 1.61 -4.27 -11.64
CA ASN A 165 1.50 -3.26 -10.62
C ASN A 165 0.59 -3.68 -9.46
N ALA A 166 -0.53 -4.36 -9.73
CA ALA A 166 -1.36 -4.93 -8.68
C ALA A 166 -0.54 -5.92 -7.83
N ASN A 167 0.24 -6.80 -8.47
CA ASN A 167 1.14 -7.71 -7.77
C ASN A 167 2.22 -6.98 -6.96
N LYS A 168 2.82 -5.92 -7.50
CA LYS A 168 3.84 -5.11 -6.82
C LYS A 168 3.24 -4.33 -5.65
N ALA A 169 2.06 -3.75 -5.81
CA ALA A 169 1.35 -3.06 -4.74
C ALA A 169 0.95 -4.04 -3.62
N PHE A 170 0.43 -5.21 -3.98
CA PHE A 170 0.13 -6.29 -3.04
C PHE A 170 1.39 -6.82 -2.34
N GLY A 171 2.52 -6.85 -3.05
CA GLY A 171 3.83 -7.22 -2.54
C GLY A 171 4.55 -6.12 -1.75
N THR A 172 4.00 -4.90 -1.63
CA THR A 172 4.54 -3.85 -0.78
C THR A 172 4.07 -4.05 0.66
N SER A 173 5.01 -4.21 1.58
CA SER A 173 4.70 -4.44 2.99
C SER A 173 4.73 -3.13 3.79
N PHE A 174 3.73 -2.95 4.64
CA PHE A 174 3.64 -1.86 5.59
C PHE A 174 3.74 -2.41 7.01
N VAL A 175 4.63 -1.82 7.80
CA VAL A 175 4.88 -2.26 9.18
C VAL A 175 4.77 -1.04 10.08
N MET A 176 3.84 -1.06 11.01
CA MET A 176 3.64 0.01 11.98
C MET A 176 4.07 -0.46 13.38
N ASN A 177 5.05 0.22 13.97
CA ASN A 177 5.60 -0.14 15.28
C ASN A 177 6.00 -1.62 15.36
N ASP A 178 6.76 -2.12 14.38
CA ASP A 178 7.19 -3.53 14.22
C ASP A 178 6.07 -4.55 13.95
N ILE A 179 4.83 -4.12 13.73
CA ILE A 179 3.69 -4.97 13.41
C ILE A 179 3.28 -4.80 11.95
N PRO A 180 3.23 -5.87 11.15
CA PRO A 180 2.76 -5.80 9.77
C PRO A 180 1.27 -5.42 9.71
N ILE A 181 0.93 -4.50 8.79
CA ILE A 181 -0.44 -4.22 8.40
C ILE A 181 -0.80 -5.20 7.30
N SER A 182 -1.71 -6.12 7.58
CA SER A 182 -2.12 -7.15 6.63
C SER A 182 -3.35 -6.73 5.82
N ASN A 183 -3.44 -7.23 4.58
CA ASN A 183 -4.62 -7.19 3.73
C ASN A 183 -4.90 -8.58 3.09
N ASN A 184 -4.23 -9.63 3.58
CA ASN A 184 -4.36 -10.99 3.05
C ASN A 184 -5.74 -11.58 3.35
N GLU A 185 -6.35 -11.19 4.47
CA GLU A 185 -7.66 -11.62 4.95
C GLU A 185 -8.85 -10.86 4.31
N ASN A 186 -8.57 -9.85 3.49
CA ASN A 186 -9.59 -9.07 2.81
C ASN A 186 -10.19 -9.86 1.63
N MET A 187 -11.48 -10.19 1.74
CA MET A 187 -12.25 -10.90 0.70
C MET A 187 -13.40 -10.03 0.15
N GLN A 188 -13.31 -8.72 0.32
CA GLN A 188 -14.35 -7.75 0.02
C GLN A 188 -14.42 -7.47 -1.49
N ALA A 189 -14.69 -8.52 -2.27
CA ALA A 189 -14.89 -8.47 -3.71
C ALA A 189 -16.23 -9.06 -4.10
N LEU A 190 -16.98 -8.36 -4.95
CA LEU A 190 -18.21 -8.89 -5.52
C LEU A 190 -17.92 -9.98 -6.55
N ASN A 191 -16.91 -9.74 -7.39
CA ASN A 191 -16.34 -10.72 -8.30
C ASN A 191 -14.91 -11.04 -7.85
N PRO A 192 -14.63 -12.24 -7.33
CA PRO A 192 -13.30 -12.58 -6.81
C PRO A 192 -12.21 -12.65 -7.89
N ASN A 193 -12.59 -12.78 -9.16
CA ASN A 193 -11.62 -12.78 -10.27
C ASN A 193 -11.29 -11.37 -10.78
N SER A 194 -12.12 -10.36 -10.49
CA SER A 194 -11.89 -8.99 -10.98
C SER A 194 -10.72 -8.28 -10.30
N GLY A 195 -10.32 -8.72 -9.11
CA GLY A 195 -9.23 -8.09 -8.35
C GLY A 195 -7.82 -8.30 -8.90
N LEU A 196 -7.65 -8.92 -10.08
CA LEU A 196 -6.33 -9.36 -10.51
C LEU A 196 -5.70 -8.57 -11.64
N ALA A 197 -6.46 -7.94 -12.51
CA ALA A 197 -5.84 -7.28 -13.63
C ALA A 197 -6.64 -6.10 -14.21
N ASP A 198 -7.92 -6.22 -14.43
CA ASP A 198 -8.57 -5.41 -15.46
C ASP A 198 -9.64 -4.41 -14.96
N ASP A 199 -9.95 -4.40 -13.67
CA ASP A 199 -11.01 -3.54 -13.13
C ASP A 199 -10.50 -2.18 -12.61
N PHE A 200 -9.51 -1.62 -13.26
CA PHE A 200 -9.04 -0.26 -12.98
C PHE A 200 -10.03 0.83 -13.42
N GLY A 201 -11.10 0.45 -14.11
CA GLY A 201 -11.99 1.38 -14.81
C GLY A 201 -13.22 1.84 -14.04
N ILE A 202 -13.58 1.24 -12.90
CA ILE A 202 -14.80 1.65 -12.18
C ILE A 202 -14.44 2.66 -11.11
N LYS A 203 -14.53 3.93 -11.46
CA LYS A 203 -14.36 5.05 -10.52
C LYS A 203 -15.34 4.88 -9.35
N GLY A 204 -14.82 4.98 -8.12
CA GLY A 204 -15.63 4.93 -6.90
C GLY A 204 -16.12 3.53 -6.50
N ASN A 205 -15.69 2.46 -7.18
CA ASN A 205 -16.05 1.10 -6.79
C ASN A 205 -15.00 0.48 -5.87
N THR A 206 -15.22 0.56 -4.56
CA THR A 206 -14.30 0.04 -3.55
C THR A 206 -14.46 -1.46 -3.27
N PHE A 207 -15.47 -2.12 -3.86
CA PHE A 207 -15.68 -3.56 -3.75
C PHE A 207 -14.54 -4.43 -4.31
N THR A 208 -13.65 -3.85 -5.11
CA THR A 208 -12.64 -4.59 -5.87
C THR A 208 -11.21 -4.34 -5.41
N ASN A 209 -11.03 -3.80 -4.20
CA ASN A 209 -9.70 -3.44 -3.69
C ASN A 209 -8.94 -4.60 -3.03
N THR A 210 -9.45 -5.81 -3.13
CA THR A 210 -8.72 -7.01 -2.73
C THR A 210 -7.50 -7.21 -3.63
N ASN A 211 -6.43 -7.76 -3.07
CA ASN A 211 -5.18 -8.09 -3.78
C ASN A 211 -4.39 -6.90 -4.34
N ARG A 212 -4.69 -5.67 -3.91
CA ARG A 212 -4.00 -4.44 -4.36
C ARG A 212 -3.12 -3.79 -3.29
N GLY A 213 -2.84 -4.50 -2.20
CA GLY A 213 -2.08 -3.99 -1.06
C GLY A 213 -2.94 -3.24 -0.05
N VAL A 214 -2.27 -2.45 0.79
CA VAL A 214 -2.90 -1.67 1.86
C VAL A 214 -3.47 -0.37 1.28
N ASP A 215 -4.69 -0.01 1.71
CA ASP A 215 -5.27 1.29 1.36
C ASP A 215 -4.61 2.42 2.18
N LEU A 216 -3.84 3.25 1.51
CA LEU A 216 -3.09 4.32 2.16
C LEU A 216 -3.98 5.46 2.67
N ARG A 217 -5.22 5.56 2.19
CA ARG A 217 -6.21 6.53 2.68
C ARG A 217 -6.55 6.29 4.15
N GLU A 218 -6.50 5.03 4.60
CA GLU A 218 -6.84 4.63 5.96
C GLU A 218 -5.80 5.06 7.00
N ILE A 219 -4.57 5.41 6.58
CA ILE A 219 -3.46 5.74 7.45
C ILE A 219 -3.29 7.26 7.53
N SER A 220 -3.74 7.84 8.67
CA SER A 220 -3.49 9.24 8.98
C SER A 220 -2.03 9.48 9.35
N THR A 221 -1.46 10.60 8.90
CA THR A 221 -0.05 10.94 9.13
C THR A 221 0.21 11.71 10.42
N ASN A 222 -0.82 12.19 11.11
CA ASN A 222 -0.70 13.16 12.21
C ASN A 222 -0.03 12.63 13.48
N ASN A 223 -0.13 11.32 13.72
CA ASN A 223 0.53 10.65 14.84
C ASN A 223 1.80 9.90 14.45
N ILE A 224 2.30 10.11 13.24
CA ILE A 224 3.53 9.48 12.75
C ILE A 224 4.73 10.33 13.18
N GLU A 225 5.73 9.68 13.74
CA GLU A 225 7.04 10.27 14.08
C GLU A 225 8.01 10.15 12.90
N GLU A 226 8.09 8.96 12.32
CA GLU A 226 9.04 8.63 11.27
C GLU A 226 8.45 7.60 10.29
N ILE A 227 8.75 7.76 9.02
CA ILE A 227 8.50 6.78 7.97
C ILE A 227 9.84 6.42 7.33
N LYS A 228 10.18 5.13 7.34
CA LYS A 228 11.34 4.60 6.61
C LYS A 228 10.87 3.76 5.45
N VAL A 229 11.41 4.04 4.28
CA VAL A 229 11.09 3.31 3.04
C VAL A 229 12.33 2.60 2.56
N ILE A 230 12.24 1.28 2.46
CA ILE A 230 13.29 0.41 1.95
C ILE A 230 12.83 -0.09 0.58
N GLN A 231 13.35 0.50 -0.46
CA GLN A 231 13.07 0.13 -1.85
C GLN A 231 13.96 -1.00 -2.35
N GLY A 232 15.12 -1.19 -1.71
CA GLY A 232 16.09 -2.24 -1.99
C GLY A 232 15.80 -3.55 -1.25
N ILE A 233 16.83 -4.13 -0.64
CA ILE A 233 16.79 -5.41 0.05
C ILE A 233 16.55 -5.18 1.55
N PRO A 234 15.38 -5.55 2.12
CA PRO A 234 15.12 -5.42 3.55
C PRO A 234 15.84 -6.50 4.36
N SER A 235 16.01 -6.27 5.68
CA SER A 235 16.49 -7.28 6.63
C SER A 235 15.67 -8.58 6.57
N ALA A 236 16.28 -9.71 6.90
CA ALA A 236 15.63 -11.02 6.94
C ALA A 236 14.48 -11.10 7.96
N LYS A 237 14.41 -10.20 8.93
CA LYS A 237 13.29 -10.02 9.86
C LYS A 237 11.96 -9.85 9.13
N TYR A 238 11.96 -9.13 8.00
CA TYR A 238 10.74 -8.78 7.27
C TYR A 238 10.47 -9.77 6.14
N GLY A 239 9.29 -10.35 6.14
CA GLY A 239 8.81 -11.30 5.13
C GLY A 239 7.48 -10.90 4.54
N ASP A 240 6.93 -11.78 3.69
CA ASP A 240 5.65 -11.60 3.02
C ASP A 240 5.60 -10.33 2.16
N LEU A 241 6.67 -10.13 1.35
CA LEU A 241 6.82 -8.98 0.48
C LEU A 241 7.62 -9.33 -0.78
N THR A 242 7.31 -8.66 -1.90
CA THR A 242 8.05 -8.76 -3.17
C THR A 242 8.42 -7.40 -3.77
N SER A 243 7.90 -6.30 -3.21
CA SER A 243 8.16 -4.95 -3.72
C SER A 243 8.92 -4.10 -2.71
N GLY A 244 8.32 -3.19 -2.01
CA GLY A 244 8.96 -2.33 -1.03
C GLY A 244 8.60 -2.69 0.41
N LEU A 245 9.28 -2.05 1.33
CA LEU A 245 8.96 -2.09 2.76
C LEU A 245 8.84 -0.66 3.29
N VAL A 246 7.71 -0.36 3.92
CA VAL A 246 7.45 0.93 4.57
C VAL A 246 7.32 0.69 6.08
N LEU A 247 8.24 1.22 6.84
CA LEU A 247 8.26 1.16 8.30
C LEU A 247 7.71 2.46 8.85
N ILE A 248 6.69 2.39 9.68
CA ILE A 248 6.01 3.53 10.27
C ILE A 248 6.20 3.48 11.78
N THR A 249 6.76 4.53 12.35
CA THR A 249 6.89 4.69 13.80
C THR A 249 5.93 5.79 14.24
N THR A 250 5.08 5.48 15.22
CA THR A 250 4.14 6.45 15.79
C THR A 250 4.77 7.16 16.99
N LYS A 251 4.27 8.38 17.25
CA LYS A 251 4.69 9.18 18.41
C LYS A 251 4.31 8.48 19.70
N VAL A 252 5.26 8.43 20.64
CA VAL A 252 5.06 7.92 22.00
C VAL A 252 5.62 8.91 23.02
N GLY A 253 5.21 8.78 24.28
CA GLY A 253 5.72 9.61 25.36
C GLY A 253 4.95 10.90 25.57
N ASN A 254 5.57 11.81 26.34
CA ASN A 254 4.95 13.08 26.73
C ASN A 254 5.06 14.12 25.60
N SER A 255 3.95 14.79 25.28
CA SER A 255 3.92 15.89 24.32
C SER A 255 2.81 16.89 24.63
N PRO A 256 2.95 18.17 24.26
CA PRO A 256 1.87 19.14 24.44
C PRO A 256 0.63 18.76 23.62
N TYR A 257 -0.48 19.41 23.91
CA TYR A 257 -1.64 19.36 23.03
C TYR A 257 -1.24 19.92 21.64
N ARG A 258 -1.63 19.17 20.62
CA ARG A 258 -1.53 19.63 19.24
C ARG A 258 -2.90 19.45 18.59
N VAL A 259 -3.46 20.56 18.13
CA VAL A 259 -4.68 20.57 17.33
C VAL A 259 -4.29 21.07 15.96
N SER A 260 -4.73 20.41 14.91
CA SER A 260 -4.53 20.88 13.54
C SER A 260 -5.81 20.69 12.72
N ALA A 261 -6.09 21.68 11.88
CA ALA A 261 -7.15 21.62 10.89
C ALA A 261 -6.54 21.84 9.50
N SER A 262 -6.94 21.04 8.54
CA SER A 262 -6.48 21.13 7.16
C SER A 262 -7.67 21.14 6.22
N ILE A 263 -7.65 21.99 5.22
CA ILE A 263 -8.71 22.09 4.21
C ILE A 263 -8.02 22.11 2.84
N ARG A 264 -8.55 21.29 1.92
CA ARG A 264 -8.15 21.28 0.52
C ARG A 264 -9.31 20.84 -0.34
N ASP A 265 -9.65 21.63 -1.35
CA ASP A 265 -10.81 21.36 -2.22
C ASP A 265 -12.08 21.08 -1.38
N ALA A 266 -12.73 19.93 -1.57
CA ALA A 266 -13.88 19.51 -0.78
C ALA A 266 -13.50 18.58 0.40
N THR A 267 -12.26 18.61 0.85
CA THR A 267 -11.76 17.79 1.96
C THR A 267 -11.43 18.64 3.16
N SER A 268 -11.90 18.22 4.32
CA SER A 268 -11.55 18.80 5.62
C SER A 268 -11.03 17.72 6.57
N GLU A 269 -10.02 18.05 7.35
CA GLU A 269 -9.43 17.16 8.35
C GLU A 269 -9.20 17.90 9.65
N LEU A 270 -9.54 17.24 10.76
CA LEU A 270 -9.30 17.72 12.11
C LEU A 270 -8.52 16.67 12.90
N ASN A 271 -7.47 17.11 13.58
CA ASN A 271 -6.62 16.24 14.39
C ASN A 271 -6.41 16.80 15.78
N LEU A 272 -6.41 15.90 16.75
CA LEU A 272 -6.04 16.18 18.13
C LEU A 272 -5.06 15.13 18.61
N THR A 273 -3.91 15.55 19.16
CA THR A 273 -2.95 14.63 19.78
C THR A 273 -2.47 15.17 21.11
N LYS A 274 -2.17 14.29 22.07
CA LYS A 274 -1.63 14.62 23.39
C LYS A 274 -0.81 13.45 23.93
N GLY A 275 0.37 13.75 24.44
CA GLY A 275 1.14 12.81 25.28
C GLY A 275 1.06 13.22 26.76
N VAL A 276 0.90 12.21 27.61
CA VAL A 276 0.84 12.38 29.07
C VAL A 276 1.87 11.47 29.72
N LYS A 277 2.63 12.01 30.66
CA LYS A 277 3.51 11.24 31.51
C LYS A 277 2.88 11.11 32.91
N PHE A 278 2.64 9.89 33.35
CA PHE A 278 2.05 9.64 34.67
C PHE A 278 3.11 9.57 35.76
N ASN A 279 4.28 9.00 35.45
CA ASN A 279 5.45 8.90 36.32
C ASN A 279 6.71 8.66 35.47
N LEU A 280 7.85 8.43 36.13
CA LEU A 280 9.15 8.23 35.45
C LEU A 280 9.15 7.05 34.47
N ASN A 281 8.32 6.07 34.73
CA ASN A 281 8.29 4.79 34.03
C ASN A 281 7.15 4.67 33.03
N ASN A 282 6.08 5.45 33.17
CA ASN A 282 4.85 5.30 32.38
C ASN A 282 4.48 6.57 31.66
N SER A 283 4.26 6.44 30.37
CA SER A 283 3.72 7.50 29.52
C SER A 283 2.65 6.97 28.58
N MET A 284 1.76 7.83 28.17
CA MET A 284 0.69 7.53 27.24
C MET A 284 0.58 8.64 26.19
N ASN A 285 0.36 8.26 24.95
CA ASN A 285 0.02 9.16 23.86
C ASN A 285 -1.34 8.77 23.30
N PHE A 286 -2.18 9.73 23.00
CA PHE A 286 -3.44 9.51 22.33
C PHE A 286 -3.62 10.47 21.17
N GLY A 287 -4.33 10.04 20.15
CA GLY A 287 -4.66 10.84 18.99
C GLY A 287 -6.03 10.50 18.45
N ILE A 288 -6.71 11.50 17.93
CA ILE A 288 -7.97 11.38 17.20
C ILE A 288 -7.83 12.16 15.89
N ASN A 289 -8.28 11.53 14.82
CA ASN A 289 -8.33 12.12 13.49
C ASN A 289 -9.74 11.96 12.95
N TYR A 290 -10.30 13.02 12.41
CA TYR A 290 -11.54 13.04 11.64
C TYR A 290 -11.26 13.66 10.27
N LEU A 291 -11.74 13.03 9.20
CA LEU A 291 -11.61 13.50 7.83
C LEU A 291 -12.94 13.29 7.10
N ASP A 292 -13.39 14.31 6.39
CA ASP A 292 -14.50 14.28 5.44
C ASP A 292 -14.01 14.78 4.08
N SER A 293 -14.25 14.01 3.02
CA SER A 293 -13.81 14.31 1.66
C SER A 293 -14.88 13.99 0.65
N LYS A 294 -15.21 14.97 -0.19
CA LYS A 294 -16.08 14.80 -1.35
C LYS A 294 -15.26 14.80 -2.63
N ALA A 295 -15.72 14.10 -3.65
CA ALA A 295 -15.03 14.07 -4.94
C ALA A 295 -15.15 15.41 -5.68
N ASP A 296 -16.30 16.07 -5.57
CA ASP A 296 -16.55 17.41 -6.10
C ASP A 296 -17.19 18.29 -5.02
N PRO A 297 -16.67 19.52 -4.79
CA PRO A 297 -17.26 20.43 -3.81
C PRO A 297 -18.68 20.89 -4.16
N ARG A 298 -19.08 20.80 -5.44
CA ARG A 298 -20.38 21.24 -5.95
C ARG A 298 -21.47 20.19 -5.81
N ASP A 299 -21.09 18.91 -5.72
CA ASP A 299 -21.99 17.81 -5.53
C ASP A 299 -21.53 16.89 -4.39
N ASN A 300 -22.40 16.04 -3.92
CA ASN A 300 -22.13 15.12 -2.82
C ASN A 300 -22.45 13.68 -3.24
N ILE A 301 -22.15 13.35 -4.50
CA ILE A 301 -22.39 12.01 -5.04
C ILE A 301 -21.40 11.02 -4.43
N LEU A 302 -20.10 11.37 -4.41
CA LEU A 302 -19.05 10.54 -3.80
C LEU A 302 -18.52 11.18 -2.53
N ASN A 303 -18.53 10.43 -1.43
CA ASN A 303 -18.06 10.86 -0.12
C ASN A 303 -17.20 9.80 0.55
N TYR A 304 -16.07 10.22 1.10
CA TYR A 304 -15.17 9.39 1.91
C TYR A 304 -14.99 10.02 3.29
N GLU A 305 -15.32 9.28 4.34
CA GLU A 305 -15.13 9.71 5.73
C GLU A 305 -14.18 8.75 6.46
N ARG A 306 -13.33 9.31 7.30
CA ARG A 306 -12.40 8.55 8.14
C ARG A 306 -12.41 9.07 9.56
N ILE A 307 -12.55 8.14 10.51
CA ILE A 307 -12.36 8.41 11.94
C ILE A 307 -11.30 7.42 12.45
N ASN A 308 -10.20 7.94 12.91
CA ASN A 308 -9.14 7.12 13.52
C ASN A 308 -8.88 7.60 14.95
N GLY A 309 -8.78 6.63 15.87
CA GLY A 309 -8.35 6.86 17.23
C GLY A 309 -7.18 5.95 17.57
N ASN A 310 -6.19 6.46 18.27
CA ASN A 310 -5.06 5.66 18.74
C ASN A 310 -4.66 6.01 20.15
N ILE A 311 -4.22 4.99 20.89
CA ILE A 311 -3.67 5.09 22.22
C ILE A 311 -2.39 4.25 22.25
N SER A 312 -1.29 4.86 22.67
CA SER A 312 0.00 4.18 22.88
C SER A 312 0.42 4.35 24.32
N TRP A 313 0.45 3.26 25.08
CA TRP A 313 0.98 3.24 26.44
C TRP A 313 2.38 2.65 26.42
N GLN A 314 3.32 3.31 27.06
CA GLN A 314 4.70 2.85 27.17
C GLN A 314 5.10 2.76 28.64
N TYR A 315 5.64 1.59 28.99
CA TYR A 315 6.35 1.35 30.22
C TYR A 315 7.85 1.20 29.95
N LYS A 316 8.66 1.83 30.78
CA LYS A 316 10.12 1.71 30.74
C LYS A 316 10.62 1.64 32.19
N ASN A 317 11.34 0.58 32.56
CA ASN A 317 11.91 0.50 33.91
C ASN A 317 13.10 1.48 34.06
N ASN A 318 13.51 1.75 35.30
CA ASN A 318 14.53 2.75 35.62
C ASN A 318 15.86 2.50 34.90
N ASP A 319 16.27 1.24 34.78
CA ASP A 319 17.53 0.83 34.10
C ASP A 319 17.39 0.76 32.58
N ALA A 320 16.24 1.06 32.01
CA ALA A 320 15.92 0.89 30.59
C ALA A 320 16.22 -0.52 30.05
N THR A 321 16.25 -1.53 30.91
CA THR A 321 16.41 -2.94 30.53
C THR A 321 15.10 -3.55 30.05
N ILE A 322 13.97 -3.01 30.46
CA ILE A 322 12.64 -3.40 29.99
C ILE A 322 11.93 -2.17 29.41
N LYS A 323 11.50 -2.30 28.17
CA LYS A 323 10.62 -1.34 27.52
C LYS A 323 9.45 -2.10 26.94
N ASN A 324 8.24 -1.76 27.37
CA ASN A 324 7.02 -2.34 26.83
C ASN A 324 6.12 -1.24 26.25
N THR A 325 5.61 -1.45 25.06
CA THR A 325 4.70 -0.51 24.40
C THR A 325 3.45 -1.25 23.96
N VAL A 326 2.30 -0.84 24.46
CA VAL A 326 1.00 -1.32 24.01
C VAL A 326 0.36 -0.25 23.15
N ASN A 327 0.02 -0.60 21.91
CA ASN A 327 -0.70 0.29 21.02
C ASN A 327 -2.09 -0.28 20.77
N THR A 328 -3.10 0.57 20.88
CA THR A 328 -4.48 0.24 20.51
C THR A 328 -4.94 1.28 19.50
N SER A 329 -5.51 0.84 18.40
CA SER A 329 -6.11 1.73 17.41
C SER A 329 -7.54 1.31 17.09
N PHE A 330 -8.36 2.31 16.89
CA PHE A 330 -9.72 2.20 16.35
C PHE A 330 -9.74 2.88 14.98
N ARG A 331 -10.47 2.29 14.04
CA ARG A 331 -10.66 2.84 12.70
C ARG A 331 -12.10 2.69 12.24
N MET A 332 -12.58 3.71 11.55
CA MET A 332 -13.85 3.69 10.85
C MET A 332 -13.68 4.45 9.53
N ASN A 333 -13.96 3.77 8.44
CA ASN A 333 -13.91 4.33 7.10
C ASN A 333 -15.27 4.09 6.44
N LEU A 334 -15.83 5.14 5.87
CA LEU A 334 -17.08 5.14 5.13
C LEU A 334 -16.80 5.70 3.74
N ASP A 335 -17.07 4.91 2.73
CA ASP A 335 -16.81 5.26 1.33
C ASP A 335 -18.12 5.04 0.56
N ASN A 336 -18.89 6.10 0.43
CA ASN A 336 -20.27 6.02 -0.02
C ASN A 336 -20.48 6.81 -1.31
N SER A 337 -21.33 6.29 -2.19
CA SER A 337 -21.91 7.06 -3.29
C SER A 337 -23.40 7.23 -3.11
N LYS A 338 -23.93 8.36 -3.60
CA LYS A 338 -25.36 8.55 -3.81
C LYS A 338 -25.68 8.29 -5.28
N SER A 339 -26.96 8.16 -5.59
CA SER A 339 -27.41 8.09 -6.97
C SER A 339 -27.04 9.38 -7.71
N ASP A 340 -26.38 9.22 -8.84
CA ASP A 340 -26.09 10.30 -9.77
C ASP A 340 -27.35 10.52 -10.64
N PRO A 341 -27.93 11.74 -10.69
CA PRO A 341 -29.10 12.03 -11.54
C PRO A 341 -28.84 11.79 -13.03
N ASP A 342 -27.57 11.88 -13.46
CA ASP A 342 -27.16 11.68 -14.86
C ASP A 342 -26.84 10.20 -15.17
N ASP A 343 -26.83 9.33 -14.15
CA ASP A 343 -26.63 7.89 -14.31
C ASP A 343 -27.97 7.16 -14.39
N ILE A 344 -28.30 6.67 -15.59
CA ILE A 344 -29.53 5.91 -15.86
C ILE A 344 -29.65 4.68 -14.97
N SER A 345 -28.53 4.09 -14.55
CA SER A 345 -28.52 2.93 -13.65
C SER A 345 -28.85 3.29 -12.21
N ALA A 346 -28.86 4.57 -11.86
CA ALA A 346 -29.10 5.09 -10.51
C ALA A 346 -28.30 4.33 -9.44
N GLN A 347 -27.05 3.97 -9.75
CA GLN A 347 -26.22 3.12 -8.91
C GLN A 347 -25.89 3.82 -7.61
N VAL A 348 -26.07 3.12 -6.49
CA VAL A 348 -25.65 3.55 -5.15
C VAL A 348 -24.70 2.50 -4.57
N ILE A 349 -23.55 2.95 -4.07
CA ILE A 349 -22.55 2.10 -3.43
C ILE A 349 -22.33 2.57 -2.00
N LYS A 350 -22.34 1.63 -1.05
CA LYS A 350 -22.00 1.87 0.35
C LYS A 350 -20.88 0.90 0.75
N ASN A 351 -19.81 1.46 1.31
CA ASN A 351 -18.73 0.66 1.86
C ASN A 351 -18.40 1.17 3.26
N GLU A 352 -18.42 0.26 4.20
CA GLU A 352 -18.08 0.53 5.59
C GLU A 352 -16.99 -0.43 6.05
N LYS A 353 -15.99 0.11 6.73
CA LYS A 353 -14.99 -0.67 7.44
C LYS A 353 -14.85 -0.11 8.84
N LYS A 354 -15.10 -0.93 9.85
CA LYS A 354 -14.97 -0.59 11.26
C LYS A 354 -14.12 -1.64 11.93
N GLY A 355 -13.16 -1.22 12.74
CA GLY A 355 -12.32 -2.21 13.40
C GLY A 355 -11.42 -1.64 14.48
N PHE A 356 -10.78 -2.54 15.16
CA PHE A 356 -9.75 -2.20 16.13
C PHE A 356 -8.53 -3.10 15.96
N SER A 357 -7.39 -2.62 16.41
CA SER A 357 -6.20 -3.45 16.58
C SER A 357 -5.53 -3.16 17.91
N ILE A 358 -4.96 -4.19 18.47
CA ILE A 358 -4.12 -4.11 19.67
C ILE A 358 -2.77 -4.76 19.36
N SER A 359 -1.70 -4.12 19.78
CA SER A 359 -0.36 -4.68 19.68
C SER A 359 0.46 -4.43 20.92
N ASN A 360 1.37 -5.34 21.19
CA ASN A 360 2.34 -5.25 22.27
C ASN A 360 3.75 -5.44 21.72
N ASN A 361 4.65 -4.54 22.05
CA ASN A 361 6.07 -4.61 21.74
C ASN A 361 6.86 -4.61 23.05
N LEU A 362 7.43 -5.74 23.42
CA LEU A 362 8.26 -5.92 24.58
C LEU A 362 9.72 -6.03 24.16
N MET A 363 10.56 -5.13 24.63
CA MET A 363 12.01 -5.21 24.55
C MET A 363 12.56 -5.49 25.94
N TRP A 364 13.34 -6.55 26.07
CA TRP A 364 14.01 -6.92 27.30
C TRP A 364 15.49 -7.12 27.06
N LYS A 365 16.33 -6.47 27.87
CA LYS A 365 17.81 -6.62 27.88
C LYS A 365 18.20 -7.36 29.16
N PRO A 366 18.28 -8.70 29.10
CA PRO A 366 18.61 -9.50 30.28
C PRO A 366 20.07 -9.29 30.70
N LYS A 367 20.34 -9.13 31.99
CA LYS A 367 21.69 -8.98 32.53
C LYS A 367 22.47 -10.30 32.65
N ASN A 368 21.75 -11.41 32.84
CA ASN A 368 22.31 -12.72 33.22
C ASN A 368 22.08 -13.82 32.18
N LEU A 369 21.63 -13.48 30.98
CA LEU A 369 21.47 -14.43 29.88
C LEU A 369 22.62 -14.28 28.86
N TRP A 370 22.85 -15.32 28.09
CA TRP A 370 23.82 -15.28 26.96
C TRP A 370 23.44 -14.27 25.89
N VAL A 371 22.16 -14.00 25.72
CA VAL A 371 21.64 -13.05 24.75
C VAL A 371 21.65 -11.63 25.31
N ASP A 372 21.87 -10.62 24.46
CA ASP A 372 21.92 -9.21 24.86
C ASP A 372 20.55 -8.54 24.81
N GLY A 373 19.64 -9.09 24.01
CA GLY A 373 18.29 -8.55 23.86
C GLY A 373 17.29 -9.61 23.44
N ILE A 374 16.06 -9.46 23.93
CA ILE A 374 14.90 -10.26 23.54
C ILE A 374 13.80 -9.29 23.18
N ASN A 375 13.25 -9.43 21.98
CA ASN A 375 12.12 -8.66 21.49
C ASN A 375 10.93 -9.59 21.27
N VAL A 376 9.79 -9.26 21.84
CA VAL A 376 8.53 -9.98 21.64
C VAL A 376 7.51 -9.00 21.09
N ASN A 377 6.96 -9.29 19.92
CA ASN A 377 5.86 -8.52 19.37
C ASN A 377 4.66 -9.43 19.18
N ALA A 378 3.49 -8.94 19.56
CA ALA A 378 2.23 -9.65 19.37
C ALA A 378 1.15 -8.68 18.95
N SER A 379 0.26 -9.08 18.06
CA SER A 379 -0.88 -8.25 17.68
C SER A 379 -2.10 -9.07 17.28
N LEU A 380 -3.24 -8.42 17.43
CA LEU A 380 -4.55 -8.85 16.93
C LEU A 380 -5.19 -7.67 16.21
N SER A 381 -5.67 -7.89 14.99
CA SER A 381 -6.52 -6.97 14.24
C SER A 381 -7.85 -7.63 13.94
N TYR A 382 -8.92 -6.90 14.18
CA TYR A 382 -10.29 -7.32 13.91
C TYR A 382 -11.01 -6.19 13.19
N ASP A 383 -11.60 -6.49 12.04
CA ASP A 383 -12.43 -5.57 11.27
C ASP A 383 -13.78 -6.20 10.96
N ARG A 384 -14.77 -5.35 10.79
CA ARG A 384 -16.02 -5.65 10.11
C ARG A 384 -16.10 -4.79 8.87
N GLN A 385 -16.28 -5.43 7.73
CA GLN A 385 -16.40 -4.81 6.42
C GLN A 385 -17.80 -5.10 5.88
N PHE A 386 -18.45 -4.09 5.36
CA PHE A 386 -19.74 -4.21 4.72
C PHE A 386 -19.75 -3.39 3.44
N SER A 387 -20.11 -4.03 2.35
CA SER A 387 -20.29 -3.37 1.05
C SER A 387 -21.65 -3.70 0.49
N ARG A 388 -22.31 -2.71 -0.08
CA ARG A 388 -23.60 -2.86 -0.73
C ARG A 388 -23.64 -2.04 -2.02
N ARG A 389 -24.17 -2.64 -3.08
CA ARG A 389 -24.44 -1.98 -4.34
C ARG A 389 -25.93 -2.16 -4.68
N ASP A 390 -26.62 -1.05 -4.84
CA ASP A 390 -27.96 -0.98 -5.40
C ASP A 390 -27.85 -0.42 -6.82
N LYS A 391 -28.48 -1.08 -7.79
CA LYS A 391 -28.43 -0.68 -9.20
C LYS A 391 -29.79 -0.86 -9.83
N TRP A 392 -30.30 0.19 -10.46
CA TRP A 392 -31.51 0.10 -11.26
C TRP A 392 -31.23 -0.64 -12.56
N MET A 393 -32.00 -1.68 -12.78
CA MET A 393 -31.97 -2.50 -13.99
C MET A 393 -33.20 -2.16 -14.82
N ASN A 394 -32.97 -1.88 -16.11
CA ASN A 394 -34.00 -1.65 -17.11
C ASN A 394 -33.63 -2.43 -18.37
N THR A 395 -33.99 -3.68 -18.40
CA THR A 395 -33.64 -4.66 -19.44
C THR A 395 -34.88 -5.37 -19.94
N SER A 396 -34.78 -6.12 -21.01
CA SER A 396 -35.87 -7.04 -21.38
C SER A 396 -36.07 -8.10 -20.29
N PRO A 397 -37.31 -8.63 -20.12
CA PRO A 397 -37.50 -9.75 -19.22
C PRO A 397 -36.55 -10.89 -19.53
N SER A 398 -35.98 -11.48 -18.50
CA SER A 398 -34.95 -12.51 -18.64
C SER A 398 -35.23 -13.66 -17.69
N ALA A 399 -34.57 -14.78 -17.91
CA ALA A 399 -34.66 -15.94 -17.03
C ALA A 399 -33.39 -16.04 -16.19
N ALA A 400 -33.50 -16.40 -14.92
CA ALA A 400 -32.42 -16.45 -13.94
C ALA A 400 -32.50 -17.72 -13.10
N THR A 401 -31.41 -18.03 -12.40
CA THR A 401 -31.39 -19.06 -11.37
C THR A 401 -30.39 -18.72 -10.29
N ASP A 402 -30.68 -19.09 -9.05
CA ASP A 402 -29.79 -19.01 -7.90
C ASP A 402 -29.38 -20.41 -7.39
N THR A 403 -29.70 -21.45 -8.13
CA THR A 403 -29.39 -22.82 -7.75
C THR A 403 -27.87 -23.00 -7.55
N GLN A 404 -27.51 -23.76 -6.54
CA GLN A 404 -26.15 -24.25 -6.28
C GLN A 404 -26.01 -25.73 -6.59
N GLU A 405 -26.95 -26.30 -7.32
CA GLU A 405 -26.95 -27.68 -7.77
C GLU A 405 -26.73 -27.75 -9.28
N GLU A 406 -25.94 -28.73 -9.73
CA GLU A 406 -25.74 -29.00 -11.15
C GLU A 406 -26.95 -29.71 -11.74
N GLY A 407 -27.39 -29.26 -12.91
CA GLY A 407 -28.54 -29.90 -13.59
C GLY A 407 -29.43 -28.91 -14.30
N ILE A 408 -30.62 -29.41 -14.69
CA ILE A 408 -31.64 -28.58 -15.37
C ILE A 408 -32.69 -28.17 -14.34
N HIS A 409 -32.92 -26.90 -14.24
CA HIS A 409 -33.83 -26.29 -13.28
C HIS A 409 -34.78 -25.32 -13.96
N GLU A 410 -35.96 -25.18 -13.37
CA GLU A 410 -36.88 -24.13 -13.77
C GLU A 410 -36.31 -22.76 -13.39
N ALA A 411 -36.34 -21.83 -14.34
CA ALA A 411 -35.79 -20.51 -14.15
C ALA A 411 -36.75 -19.59 -13.40
N ILE A 412 -36.19 -18.65 -12.67
CA ILE A 412 -36.87 -17.48 -12.14
C ILE A 412 -37.03 -16.47 -13.27
N ILE A 413 -38.26 -16.01 -13.53
CA ILE A 413 -38.51 -14.98 -14.54
C ILE A 413 -38.28 -13.62 -13.91
N VAL A 414 -37.33 -12.91 -14.44
CA VAL A 414 -36.89 -11.59 -13.95
C VAL A 414 -37.68 -10.51 -14.68
N PRO A 415 -38.31 -9.56 -13.96
CA PRO A 415 -39.03 -8.48 -14.59
C PRO A 415 -38.08 -7.52 -15.36
N SER A 416 -38.66 -6.76 -16.27
CA SER A 416 -37.84 -5.79 -17.07
C SER A 416 -37.28 -4.65 -16.25
N GLN A 417 -37.92 -4.32 -15.12
CA GLN A 417 -37.50 -3.20 -14.27
C GLN A 417 -37.48 -3.60 -12.80
N TYR A 418 -36.32 -3.45 -12.16
CA TYR A 418 -36.11 -3.76 -10.73
C TYR A 418 -34.82 -3.13 -10.22
N THR A 419 -34.70 -3.03 -8.90
CA THR A 419 -33.41 -2.68 -8.27
C THR A 419 -32.66 -3.95 -7.90
N SER A 420 -31.51 -4.15 -8.52
CA SER A 420 -30.61 -5.22 -8.15
C SER A 420 -29.79 -4.83 -6.92
N VAL A 421 -29.68 -5.74 -5.95
CA VAL A 421 -28.97 -5.51 -4.69
C VAL A 421 -27.91 -6.57 -4.51
N SER A 422 -26.67 -6.16 -4.35
CA SER A 422 -25.55 -7.04 -4.05
C SER A 422 -24.86 -6.58 -2.77
N THR A 423 -24.56 -7.52 -1.89
CA THR A 423 -23.85 -7.25 -0.63
C THR A 423 -22.65 -8.16 -0.43
N VAL A 424 -21.64 -7.64 0.26
CA VAL A 424 -20.49 -8.42 0.72
C VAL A 424 -20.23 -8.05 2.17
N GLU A 425 -20.27 -9.03 3.06
CA GLU A 425 -19.96 -8.83 4.47
C GLU A 425 -18.74 -9.67 4.87
N GLY A 426 -17.66 -9.01 5.29
CA GLY A 426 -16.43 -9.60 5.75
C GLY A 426 -16.16 -9.33 7.21
N ILE A 427 -15.56 -10.30 7.90
CA ILE A 427 -15.00 -10.17 9.24
C ILE A 427 -13.55 -10.65 9.17
N PRO A 428 -12.64 -9.84 8.59
CA PRO A 428 -11.23 -10.16 8.54
C PRO A 428 -10.60 -10.05 9.93
N ILE A 429 -9.85 -11.09 10.29
CA ILE A 429 -9.10 -11.19 11.55
C ILE A 429 -7.68 -11.58 11.20
N SER A 430 -6.71 -10.86 11.72
CA SER A 430 -5.30 -11.22 11.60
C SER A 430 -4.59 -11.19 12.93
N THR A 431 -3.67 -12.14 13.13
CA THR A 431 -2.76 -12.16 14.27
C THR A 431 -1.32 -12.20 13.82
N PHE A 432 -0.46 -11.60 14.59
CA PHE A 432 0.98 -11.65 14.38
C PHE A 432 1.69 -11.84 15.70
N PHE A 433 2.69 -12.71 15.69
CA PHE A 433 3.58 -12.93 16.81
C PHE A 433 5.02 -13.06 16.32
N THR A 434 5.98 -12.47 17.01
CA THR A 434 7.41 -12.69 16.77
C THR A 434 8.18 -12.71 18.08
N LEU A 435 9.13 -13.61 18.16
CA LEU A 435 10.16 -13.68 19.17
C LEU A 435 11.51 -13.53 18.46
N GLU A 436 12.28 -12.54 18.86
CA GLU A 436 13.59 -12.23 18.31
C GLU A 436 14.62 -12.14 19.45
N THR A 437 15.78 -12.71 19.24
CA THR A 437 16.91 -12.59 20.17
C THR A 437 18.10 -11.98 19.45
N THR A 438 18.87 -11.19 20.18
CA THR A 438 20.09 -10.55 19.66
C THR A 438 21.30 -10.89 20.52
N LYS A 439 22.46 -11.11 19.86
CA LYS A 439 23.74 -11.30 20.52
C LYS A 439 24.85 -10.57 19.79
N THR A 440 25.56 -9.71 20.50
CA THR A 440 26.73 -9.02 19.96
C THR A 440 28.00 -9.74 20.40
N LEU A 441 28.85 -10.05 19.43
CA LEU A 441 30.15 -10.67 19.63
C LEU A 441 31.23 -9.76 19.05
N THR A 442 32.29 -9.51 19.82
CA THR A 442 33.45 -8.73 19.36
C THR A 442 34.71 -9.59 19.48
N ASN A 443 35.42 -9.73 18.39
CA ASN A 443 36.66 -10.47 18.38
C ASN A 443 37.90 -9.58 18.66
N LYS A 444 39.09 -10.20 18.87
CA LYS A 444 40.34 -9.50 19.14
C LYS A 444 40.80 -8.53 18.03
N SER A 445 40.27 -8.72 16.81
CA SER A 445 40.55 -7.85 15.66
C SER A 445 39.49 -6.78 15.45
N ASN A 446 38.63 -6.53 16.46
CA ASN A 446 37.56 -5.53 16.45
C ASN A 446 36.54 -5.75 15.30
N TRP A 447 36.25 -6.97 14.92
CA TRP A 447 35.07 -7.31 14.15
C TRP A 447 33.91 -7.44 15.13
N ILE A 448 32.83 -6.75 14.84
CA ILE A 448 31.61 -6.78 15.64
C ILE A 448 30.58 -7.54 14.82
N HIS A 449 30.11 -8.65 15.38
CA HIS A 449 29.01 -9.45 14.85
C HIS A 449 27.78 -9.22 15.71
N SER A 450 26.68 -8.80 15.13
CA SER A 450 25.39 -8.70 15.81
C SER A 450 24.46 -9.75 15.23
N LEU A 451 24.44 -10.89 15.90
CA LEU A 451 23.61 -12.04 15.53
C LEU A 451 22.16 -11.78 15.93
N VAL A 452 21.26 -12.00 15.00
CA VAL A 452 19.82 -11.91 15.20
C VAL A 452 19.19 -13.25 14.82
N LEU A 453 18.45 -13.85 15.74
CA LEU A 453 17.66 -15.05 15.48
C LEU A 453 16.21 -14.76 15.85
N GLY A 454 15.29 -15.09 14.96
CA GLY A 454 13.88 -14.85 15.21
C GLY A 454 12.96 -15.91 14.64
N VAL A 455 11.79 -16.02 15.28
CA VAL A 455 10.66 -16.84 14.84
C VAL A 455 9.46 -15.94 14.75
N SER A 456 8.65 -16.06 13.71
CA SER A 456 7.38 -15.35 13.59
C SER A 456 6.25 -16.26 13.14
N HIS A 457 5.05 -15.93 13.63
CA HIS A 457 3.81 -16.60 13.26
C HIS A 457 2.79 -15.55 12.84
N ARG A 458 2.08 -15.81 11.74
CA ARG A 458 0.99 -14.97 11.25
C ARG A 458 -0.22 -15.84 10.94
N THR A 459 -1.42 -15.33 11.24
CA THR A 459 -2.67 -15.92 10.75
C THR A 459 -3.51 -14.89 10.04
N SER A 460 -4.26 -15.34 9.04
CA SER A 460 -5.28 -14.55 8.34
C SER A 460 -6.52 -15.40 8.18
N VAL A 461 -7.67 -14.88 8.58
CA VAL A 461 -8.96 -15.55 8.47
C VAL A 461 -10.08 -14.55 8.23
N ASN A 462 -11.10 -14.94 7.50
CA ASN A 462 -12.33 -14.17 7.34
C ASN A 462 -13.53 -14.99 7.82
N ARG A 463 -14.37 -14.41 8.67
CA ARG A 463 -15.55 -15.07 9.28
C ARG A 463 -16.86 -14.37 8.92
N GLY A 464 -16.84 -13.53 7.88
CA GLY A 464 -18.03 -12.84 7.41
C GLY A 464 -19.05 -13.73 6.73
N GLU A 465 -20.27 -13.23 6.60
CA GLU A 465 -21.35 -13.91 5.85
C GLU A 465 -21.04 -14.04 4.35
N GLY A 466 -20.10 -13.24 3.84
CA GLY A 466 -19.59 -13.31 2.49
C GLY A 466 -20.43 -12.56 1.46
N ARG A 467 -20.45 -13.09 0.25
CA ARG A 467 -21.14 -12.49 -0.89
C ARG A 467 -22.59 -12.96 -0.95
N LYS A 468 -23.50 -12.01 -1.14
CA LYS A 468 -24.92 -12.25 -1.45
C LYS A 468 -25.28 -11.37 -2.63
N ASN A 469 -25.57 -11.97 -3.74
CA ASN A 469 -25.87 -11.29 -4.99
C ASN A 469 -27.33 -11.47 -5.36
N ALA A 470 -27.91 -10.46 -5.98
CA ALA A 470 -29.21 -10.61 -6.59
C ALA A 470 -29.13 -11.65 -7.72
N THR A 471 -30.05 -12.63 -7.70
CA THR A 471 -30.10 -13.71 -8.70
C THR A 471 -30.09 -13.15 -10.12
N GLN A 472 -30.74 -12.04 -10.35
CA GLN A 472 -30.88 -11.39 -11.65
C GLN A 472 -29.56 -10.89 -12.24
N GLU A 473 -28.58 -10.53 -11.41
CA GLU A 473 -27.26 -10.09 -11.90
C GLU A 473 -26.32 -11.26 -12.22
N MET A 474 -26.67 -12.45 -11.81
CA MET A 474 -25.82 -13.63 -11.99
C MET A 474 -26.05 -14.37 -13.31
N LEU A 475 -26.95 -13.83 -14.13
CA LEU A 475 -27.28 -14.40 -15.41
C LEU A 475 -26.16 -14.22 -16.42
N ASN A 476 -25.54 -15.33 -16.77
CA ASN A 476 -24.64 -15.44 -17.89
C ASN A 476 -25.31 -16.26 -18.95
N PHE A 477 -26.03 -15.60 -19.86
CA PHE A 477 -26.57 -16.27 -21.02
C PHE A 477 -25.45 -16.61 -21.98
N TYR A 478 -25.24 -17.89 -22.18
CA TYR A 478 -24.50 -18.38 -23.32
C TYR A 478 -25.37 -18.16 -24.56
N THR A 479 -25.09 -17.15 -25.32
CA THR A 479 -25.53 -17.14 -26.71
C THR A 479 -24.62 -18.08 -27.49
N LEU A 480 -25.16 -19.05 -28.17
CA LEU A 480 -24.42 -20.01 -29.03
C LEU A 480 -23.51 -19.34 -30.06
N SER A 481 -23.70 -18.05 -30.30
CA SER A 481 -22.89 -17.22 -31.22
C SER A 481 -21.57 -16.71 -30.66
N ARG A 482 -21.24 -16.86 -29.36
CA ARG A 482 -20.02 -16.34 -28.75
C ARG A 482 -19.48 -17.26 -27.66
N GLU A 483 -18.99 -18.42 -28.05
CA GLU A 483 -18.20 -19.26 -27.17
C GLU A 483 -16.90 -18.55 -26.84
N GLY A 484 -16.71 -18.16 -25.62
CA GLY A 484 -15.49 -17.50 -25.16
C GLY A 484 -15.66 -16.16 -24.46
N ASN A 485 -16.79 -15.51 -24.59
CA ASN A 485 -17.10 -14.24 -23.92
C ASN A 485 -18.13 -14.35 -22.79
N SER A 486 -18.38 -15.55 -22.28
CA SER A 486 -19.29 -15.70 -21.14
C SER A 486 -18.64 -15.21 -19.87
N THR A 487 -19.31 -14.34 -19.21
CA THR A 487 -19.05 -14.05 -17.80
C THR A 487 -19.51 -15.25 -16.97
N ILE A 488 -18.63 -15.84 -16.21
CA ILE A 488 -18.95 -16.89 -15.26
C ILE A 488 -19.56 -16.24 -14.03
N GLY A 489 -20.77 -16.63 -13.66
CA GLY A 489 -21.46 -16.12 -12.49
C GLY A 489 -20.91 -16.69 -11.20
N PHE A 490 -21.16 -15.96 -10.12
CA PHE A 490 -20.86 -16.38 -8.76
C PHE A 490 -22.17 -16.37 -7.96
N ARG A 491 -22.46 -17.46 -7.27
CA ARG A 491 -23.55 -17.54 -6.31
C ARG A 491 -23.15 -16.97 -4.97
N ASP A 492 -24.06 -16.99 -4.03
CA ASP A 492 -23.79 -16.67 -2.64
C ASP A 492 -22.66 -17.55 -2.12
N TYR A 493 -21.73 -16.93 -1.39
CA TYR A 493 -20.55 -17.60 -0.86
C TYR A 493 -20.19 -17.06 0.51
N SER A 494 -20.28 -17.93 1.52
CA SER A 494 -19.87 -17.56 2.89
C SER A 494 -18.34 -17.59 3.04
N PHE A 495 -17.76 -16.55 3.59
CA PHE A 495 -16.33 -16.50 3.86
C PHE A 495 -15.90 -17.46 4.98
N THR A 496 -16.85 -17.98 5.77
CA THR A 496 -16.58 -19.05 6.73
C THR A 496 -16.11 -20.35 6.07
N ASN A 497 -16.37 -20.54 4.77
CA ASN A 497 -15.88 -21.66 3.98
C ASN A 497 -14.37 -21.56 3.70
N SER A 498 -13.78 -20.39 3.81
CA SER A 498 -12.33 -20.22 3.67
C SER A 498 -11.61 -20.79 4.89
N LYS A 499 -10.49 -21.49 4.65
CA LYS A 499 -9.64 -21.97 5.75
C LYS A 499 -8.78 -20.84 6.31
N THR A 500 -8.43 -20.98 7.57
CA THR A 500 -7.44 -20.09 8.19
C THR A 500 -6.09 -20.26 7.51
N GLU A 501 -5.57 -19.20 6.95
CA GLU A 501 -4.21 -19.15 6.43
C GLU A 501 -3.24 -18.93 7.58
N TYR A 502 -2.14 -19.66 7.62
CA TYR A 502 -1.07 -19.47 8.57
C TYR A 502 0.29 -19.48 7.90
N GLN A 503 1.18 -18.65 8.43
CA GLN A 503 2.58 -18.60 8.03
C GLN A 503 3.46 -18.68 9.27
N ILE A 504 4.39 -19.65 9.26
CA ILE A 504 5.45 -19.79 10.27
C ILE A 504 6.76 -19.46 9.58
N SER A 505 7.55 -18.63 10.23
CA SER A 505 8.84 -18.20 9.67
C SER A 505 9.94 -18.26 10.71
N THR A 506 11.14 -18.61 10.24
CA THR A 506 12.38 -18.49 11.01
C THR A 506 13.37 -17.64 10.23
N TYR A 507 14.13 -16.80 10.91
CA TYR A 507 15.17 -16.01 10.25
C TYR A 507 16.41 -15.90 11.13
N PHE A 508 17.53 -15.84 10.45
CA PHE A 508 18.83 -15.56 11.03
C PHE A 508 19.52 -14.45 10.27
N GLU A 509 20.18 -13.54 10.97
CA GLU A 509 20.95 -12.45 10.36
C GLU A 509 22.22 -12.19 11.18
N ASP A 510 23.37 -12.11 10.51
CA ASP A 510 24.62 -11.62 11.08
C ASP A 510 24.92 -10.24 10.49
N ARG A 511 24.91 -9.22 11.34
CA ARG A 511 25.26 -7.84 11.01
C ARG A 511 26.69 -7.60 11.43
N ILE A 512 27.57 -7.58 10.46
CA ILE A 512 29.01 -7.46 10.62
C ILE A 512 29.43 -5.99 10.47
N PHE A 513 30.12 -5.49 11.47
CA PHE A 513 30.71 -4.15 11.43
C PHE A 513 32.21 -4.24 11.66
N LYS A 514 32.96 -3.48 10.83
CA LYS A 514 34.44 -3.36 10.98
C LYS A 514 34.84 -1.94 10.66
N LYS A 515 35.53 -1.30 11.62
CA LYS A 515 36.29 -0.08 11.39
C LYS A 515 37.78 -0.44 11.26
N PHE A 516 38.38 -0.06 10.13
CA PHE A 516 39.80 -0.30 9.85
C PHE A 516 40.62 0.86 10.44
N LYS A 517 41.96 0.67 10.55
CA LYS A 517 42.85 1.66 11.13
C LYS A 517 42.93 2.96 10.32
N ASP A 518 42.70 2.90 9.04
CA ASP A 518 42.69 4.00 8.08
C ASP A 518 41.31 4.65 7.91
N GLU A 519 40.44 4.51 8.92
CA GLU A 519 39.07 5.07 8.99
C GLU A 519 38.04 4.47 8.01
N ARG A 520 38.43 3.54 7.17
CA ARG A 520 37.48 2.79 6.34
C ARG A 520 36.50 1.99 7.20
N ILE A 521 35.26 1.89 6.75
CA ILE A 521 34.20 1.20 7.49
C ILE A 521 33.52 0.21 6.56
N LEU A 522 33.46 -1.04 6.99
CA LEU A 522 32.65 -2.09 6.36
C LEU A 522 31.41 -2.38 7.22
N ASN A 523 30.23 -2.34 6.60
CA ASN A 523 29.03 -2.97 7.13
C ASN A 523 28.60 -4.05 6.15
N LEU A 524 28.30 -5.24 6.66
CA LEU A 524 27.86 -6.38 5.88
C LEU A 524 26.77 -7.10 6.67
N ASP A 525 25.55 -7.15 6.12
CA ASP A 525 24.45 -7.91 6.70
C ASP A 525 24.20 -9.16 5.86
N LEU A 526 24.34 -10.32 6.48
CA LEU A 526 24.09 -11.63 5.89
C LEU A 526 22.86 -12.22 6.55
N GLY A 527 21.79 -12.38 5.80
CA GLY A 527 20.53 -12.85 6.32
C GLY A 527 19.95 -14.04 5.54
N VAL A 528 19.27 -14.90 6.22
CA VAL A 528 18.47 -15.96 5.62
C VAL A 528 17.12 -16.03 6.33
N ARG A 529 16.06 -16.16 5.55
CA ARG A 529 14.69 -16.35 6.04
C ARG A 529 14.11 -17.60 5.42
N PHE A 530 13.43 -18.37 6.24
CA PHE A 530 12.66 -19.53 5.86
C PHE A 530 11.20 -19.27 6.21
N ASP A 531 10.31 -19.35 5.21
CA ASP A 531 8.86 -19.22 5.41
C ASP A 531 8.19 -20.54 5.02
N ASN A 532 7.30 -21.01 5.86
CA ASN A 532 6.34 -22.05 5.54
C ASN A 532 4.93 -21.46 5.62
N GLN A 533 4.27 -21.39 4.48
CA GLN A 533 2.92 -20.91 4.36
C GLN A 533 2.03 -22.03 3.83
N MET A 534 1.19 -22.59 4.69
CA MET A 534 0.26 -23.67 4.33
C MET A 534 0.94 -24.80 3.51
N GLY A 535 2.17 -25.19 3.90
CA GLY A 535 2.95 -26.20 3.19
C GLY A 535 3.84 -25.67 2.05
N ASN A 536 3.65 -24.45 1.58
CA ASN A 536 4.55 -23.83 0.60
C ASN A 536 5.80 -23.27 1.30
N ILE A 537 6.95 -23.83 0.94
CA ILE A 537 8.24 -23.49 1.54
C ILE A 537 8.97 -22.47 0.67
N SER A 538 9.52 -21.44 1.29
CA SER A 538 10.32 -20.40 0.65
C SER A 538 11.60 -20.11 1.44
N LEU A 539 12.74 -20.23 0.79
CA LEU A 539 14.05 -19.85 1.32
C LEU A 539 14.48 -18.52 0.70
N GLN A 540 14.86 -17.56 1.52
CA GLN A 540 15.10 -16.17 1.12
C GLN A 540 16.45 -15.67 1.66
N PRO A 541 17.57 -15.97 0.99
CA PRO A 541 18.86 -15.37 1.32
C PRO A 541 18.89 -13.89 0.96
N ARG A 542 19.57 -13.08 1.77
CA ARG A 542 19.73 -11.64 1.61
C ARG A 542 21.14 -11.20 2.03
N VAL A 543 21.72 -10.33 1.25
CA VAL A 543 23.02 -9.74 1.52
C VAL A 543 22.93 -8.24 1.27
N ASN A 544 23.35 -7.45 2.23
CA ASN A 544 23.55 -6.02 2.08
C ASN A 544 24.95 -5.66 2.52
N SER A 545 25.62 -4.79 1.79
CA SER A 545 26.94 -4.31 2.15
C SER A 545 27.07 -2.81 1.93
N SER A 546 27.85 -2.16 2.78
CA SER A 546 28.34 -0.82 2.52
C SER A 546 29.78 -0.70 2.95
N TYR A 547 30.60 -0.12 2.08
CA TYR A 547 32.02 0.09 2.32
C TYR A 547 32.37 1.56 2.15
N THR A 548 32.70 2.21 3.28
CA THR A 548 33.18 3.59 3.31
C THR A 548 34.67 3.60 3.01
N LEU A 549 35.02 4.09 1.82
CA LEU A 549 36.41 4.19 1.35
C LEU A 549 37.15 5.31 2.08
N ASN A 550 36.52 6.45 2.23
CA ASN A 550 37.01 7.65 2.92
C ASN A 550 35.82 8.55 3.28
N GLU A 551 36.07 9.74 3.76
CA GLU A 551 35.01 10.71 4.12
C GLU A 551 34.13 11.13 2.92
N THR A 552 34.66 11.03 1.68
CA THR A 552 33.97 11.45 0.46
C THR A 552 33.17 10.32 -0.16
N PHE A 553 33.68 9.09 -0.22
CA PHE A 553 33.12 8.00 -1.00
C PHE A 553 32.69 6.81 -0.16
N ARG A 554 31.47 6.34 -0.40
CA ARG A 554 30.92 5.10 0.13
C ARG A 554 30.28 4.30 -0.99
N LEU A 555 30.65 3.04 -1.09
CA LEU A 555 30.04 2.05 -1.99
C LEU A 555 28.97 1.27 -1.25
N ARG A 556 27.90 0.91 -1.95
CA ARG A 556 26.82 0.04 -1.45
C ARG A 556 26.54 -1.04 -2.46
N ALA A 557 26.20 -2.24 -1.98
CA ALA A 557 25.71 -3.32 -2.83
C ALA A 557 24.71 -4.17 -2.04
N GLY A 558 23.74 -4.71 -2.73
CA GLY A 558 22.72 -5.58 -2.13
C GLY A 558 22.21 -6.61 -3.11
N LEU A 559 21.85 -7.78 -2.58
CA LEU A 559 21.28 -8.90 -3.32
C LEU A 559 20.32 -9.64 -2.40
N GLY A 560 19.14 -10.02 -2.90
CA GLY A 560 18.19 -10.74 -2.05
C GLY A 560 17.03 -11.35 -2.79
N LEU A 561 16.51 -12.42 -2.17
CA LEU A 561 15.27 -13.06 -2.53
C LEU A 561 14.19 -12.71 -1.51
N SER A 562 12.96 -12.59 -1.97
CA SER A 562 11.79 -12.39 -1.12
C SER A 562 10.56 -13.05 -1.73
N SER A 563 9.54 -13.30 -0.91
CA SER A 563 8.30 -13.93 -1.36
C SER A 563 7.08 -13.30 -0.72
N LYS A 564 5.96 -13.34 -1.46
CA LYS A 564 4.63 -12.88 -1.04
C LYS A 564 3.63 -13.99 -1.25
N ALA A 565 2.93 -14.31 -0.19
CA ALA A 565 1.87 -15.30 -0.15
C ALA A 565 0.63 -14.85 -0.93
N PRO A 566 -0.15 -15.76 -1.54
CA PRO A 566 -1.48 -15.43 -2.04
C PRO A 566 -2.41 -15.06 -0.88
N SER A 567 -3.39 -14.20 -1.14
CA SER A 567 -4.41 -13.80 -0.17
C SER A 567 -5.54 -14.84 -0.09
N LEU A 568 -6.38 -14.73 0.96
CA LEU A 568 -7.60 -15.55 1.05
C LEU A 568 -8.51 -15.37 -0.17
N ASN A 569 -8.67 -14.14 -0.68
CA ASN A 569 -9.49 -13.89 -1.85
C ASN A 569 -8.93 -14.52 -3.14
N GLN A 570 -7.62 -14.73 -3.22
CA GLN A 570 -6.99 -15.43 -4.35
C GLN A 570 -7.13 -16.95 -4.23
N LEU A 571 -7.07 -17.48 -3.02
CA LEU A 571 -7.17 -18.92 -2.76
C LEU A 571 -8.61 -19.42 -2.79
N TYR A 572 -9.54 -18.69 -2.17
CA TYR A 572 -10.92 -19.11 -1.94
C TYR A 572 -11.90 -18.23 -2.69
N THR A 573 -12.11 -18.53 -3.97
CA THR A 573 -13.03 -17.76 -4.82
C THR A 573 -14.46 -18.31 -4.79
N GLY A 574 -14.63 -19.56 -4.34
CA GLY A 574 -15.88 -20.30 -4.41
C GLY A 574 -16.16 -20.84 -5.81
N ASP A 575 -17.16 -21.70 -5.93
CA ASP A 575 -17.53 -22.31 -7.18
C ASP A 575 -18.03 -21.30 -8.21
N ARG A 576 -17.89 -21.63 -9.47
CA ARG A 576 -18.31 -20.84 -10.63
C ARG A 576 -19.47 -21.55 -11.30
N TYR A 577 -20.47 -20.79 -11.67
CA TYR A 577 -21.71 -21.28 -12.21
C TYR A 577 -21.88 -20.79 -13.64
N ILE A 578 -22.14 -21.69 -14.56
CA ILE A 578 -22.41 -21.41 -15.95
C ILE A 578 -23.85 -21.82 -16.21
N ASP A 579 -24.70 -20.83 -16.51
CA ASP A 579 -26.11 -21.03 -16.71
C ASP A 579 -26.42 -21.00 -18.21
N LYS A 580 -26.78 -22.11 -18.78
CA LYS A 580 -27.17 -22.25 -20.17
C LYS A 580 -28.69 -22.27 -20.28
N LEU A 581 -29.26 -21.30 -20.99
CA LEU A 581 -30.68 -21.29 -21.28
C LEU A 581 -31.04 -22.40 -22.27
N ILE A 582 -32.07 -23.15 -21.98
CA ILE A 582 -32.56 -24.23 -22.85
C ILE A 582 -33.60 -23.66 -23.81
N GLY A 583 -33.47 -23.95 -25.09
CA GLY A 583 -34.36 -23.45 -26.12
C GLY A 583 -34.17 -21.99 -26.50
N SER A 584 -35.22 -21.33 -26.98
CA SER A 584 -35.19 -19.97 -27.52
C SER A 584 -35.43 -18.88 -26.49
N GLY A 585 -35.65 -19.22 -25.23
CA GLY A 585 -35.86 -18.23 -24.18
C GLY A 585 -37.05 -18.50 -23.28
N ILE A 586 -37.78 -17.44 -22.97
CA ILE A 586 -38.97 -17.46 -22.10
C ILE A 586 -40.16 -17.84 -22.95
N TYR A 587 -40.85 -18.88 -22.54
CA TYR A 587 -42.09 -19.36 -23.16
C TYR A 587 -43.29 -18.79 -22.43
N THR A 588 -44.20 -18.14 -23.16
CA THR A 588 -45.45 -17.59 -22.63
C THR A 588 -46.58 -18.54 -22.92
N TYR A 589 -47.31 -18.91 -21.90
CA TYR A 589 -48.50 -19.75 -21.99
C TYR A 589 -49.77 -18.90 -21.95
N PRO A 590 -50.86 -19.30 -22.71
CA PRO A 590 -52.11 -18.56 -22.65
C PRO A 590 -52.68 -18.52 -21.23
N GLY A 591 -52.86 -17.31 -20.67
CA GLY A 591 -53.33 -17.12 -19.30
C GLY A 591 -52.26 -16.53 -18.36
N VAL A 592 -51.12 -16.03 -18.91
CA VAL A 592 -50.10 -15.25 -18.16
C VAL A 592 -48.98 -16.06 -17.49
N TYR A 593 -48.77 -17.32 -17.90
CA TYR A 593 -47.65 -18.07 -17.38
C TYR A 593 -46.40 -17.90 -18.26
N GLN A 594 -45.26 -17.48 -17.63
CA GLN A 594 -43.98 -17.47 -18.30
C GLN A 594 -43.09 -18.54 -17.69
N LYS A 595 -42.43 -19.34 -18.51
CA LYS A 595 -41.56 -20.42 -18.08
C LYS A 595 -40.31 -20.50 -18.93
N ALA A 596 -39.18 -20.76 -18.28
CA ALA A 596 -37.92 -21.02 -18.93
C ALA A 596 -37.16 -22.12 -18.16
N TRP A 597 -36.24 -22.77 -18.83
CA TRP A 597 -35.40 -23.80 -18.24
C TRP A 597 -33.93 -23.40 -18.39
N ILE A 598 -33.15 -23.60 -17.33
CA ILE A 598 -31.73 -23.33 -17.30
C ILE A 598 -31.00 -24.58 -16.90
N GLN A 599 -29.93 -24.87 -17.64
CA GLN A 599 -28.97 -25.90 -17.27
C GLN A 599 -27.79 -25.23 -16.60
N THR A 600 -27.58 -25.55 -15.33
CA THR A 600 -26.45 -25.04 -14.53
C THR A 600 -25.31 -26.05 -14.57
N ILE A 601 -24.10 -25.55 -14.89
CA ILE A 601 -22.85 -26.30 -14.85
C ILE A 601 -21.99 -25.67 -13.76
N ILE A 602 -21.47 -26.50 -12.85
CA ILE A 602 -20.64 -26.04 -11.74
C ILE A 602 -19.18 -26.40 -12.01
N THR A 603 -18.30 -25.41 -11.83
CA THR A 603 -16.86 -25.58 -11.95
C THR A 603 -16.18 -25.14 -10.66
N PRO A 604 -15.30 -25.96 -10.07
CA PRO A 604 -14.52 -25.55 -8.91
C PRO A 604 -13.78 -24.24 -9.17
N GLY A 605 -13.88 -23.31 -8.24
CA GLY A 605 -13.30 -21.96 -8.38
C GLY A 605 -12.07 -21.71 -7.51
N ASP A 606 -11.88 -22.49 -6.46
CA ASP A 606 -10.76 -22.31 -5.54
C ASP A 606 -9.41 -22.59 -6.21
N ASN A 607 -8.43 -21.74 -5.91
CA ASN A 607 -7.08 -21.76 -6.51
C ASN A 607 -6.02 -22.25 -5.50
N LEU A 608 -6.28 -23.41 -4.86
CA LEU A 608 -5.45 -23.92 -3.76
C LEU A 608 -4.01 -24.31 -4.18
N ASN A 609 -3.75 -24.41 -5.48
CA ASN A 609 -2.44 -24.74 -6.04
C ASN A 609 -1.55 -23.51 -6.26
N LEU A 610 -2.04 -22.31 -5.97
CA LEU A 610 -1.24 -21.09 -6.08
C LEU A 610 -0.02 -21.16 -5.16
N LYS A 611 1.13 -20.79 -5.72
CA LYS A 611 2.40 -20.69 -5.03
C LYS A 611 2.65 -19.23 -4.64
N PRO A 612 3.45 -18.96 -3.60
CA PRO A 612 3.90 -17.61 -3.32
C PRO A 612 4.60 -16.98 -4.53
N SER A 613 4.27 -15.73 -4.84
CA SER A 613 5.05 -14.93 -5.78
C SER A 613 6.42 -14.63 -5.18
N LYS A 614 7.43 -14.48 -6.04
CA LYS A 614 8.83 -14.30 -5.62
C LYS A 614 9.45 -13.10 -6.31
N ALA A 615 10.39 -12.46 -5.63
CA ALA A 615 11.20 -11.39 -6.21
C ALA A 615 12.68 -11.63 -5.97
N TYR A 616 13.46 -11.44 -7.03
CA TYR A 616 14.90 -11.30 -7.00
C TYR A 616 15.25 -9.82 -7.13
N ARG A 617 16.15 -9.33 -6.29
CA ARG A 617 16.57 -7.94 -6.30
C ARG A 617 18.07 -7.84 -6.18
N THR A 618 18.64 -6.92 -6.95
CA THR A 618 20.04 -6.53 -6.83
C THR A 618 20.17 -5.03 -6.99
N GLU A 619 21.10 -4.46 -6.25
CA GLU A 619 21.41 -3.03 -6.34
C GLU A 619 22.89 -2.77 -6.09
N ALA A 620 23.38 -1.70 -6.74
CA ALA A 620 24.68 -1.12 -6.48
C ALA A 620 24.52 0.39 -6.30
N GLY A 621 25.22 0.96 -5.34
CA GLY A 621 25.10 2.40 -5.04
C GLY A 621 26.43 3.04 -4.73
N LEU A 622 26.49 4.35 -4.98
CA LEU A 622 27.62 5.22 -4.68
C LEU A 622 27.11 6.46 -3.95
N ASP A 623 27.62 6.69 -2.76
CA ASP A 623 27.37 7.92 -2.01
C ASP A 623 28.64 8.80 -2.06
N ILE A 624 28.45 10.07 -2.45
CA ILE A 624 29.54 11.03 -2.59
C ILE A 624 29.23 12.24 -1.69
N LYS A 625 30.15 12.57 -0.81
CA LYS A 625 30.07 13.78 0.04
C LYS A 625 31.04 14.83 -0.48
N LEU A 626 30.50 15.84 -1.16
CA LEU A 626 31.26 16.99 -1.63
C LEU A 626 31.20 18.13 -0.61
N PRO A 627 32.13 19.10 -0.64
CA PRO A 627 32.05 20.28 0.23
C PRO A 627 30.75 21.08 0.12
N PHE A 628 30.08 21.04 -1.04
CA PHE A 628 28.89 21.82 -1.33
C PHE A 628 27.61 20.96 -1.53
N ALA A 629 27.73 19.65 -1.63
CA ALA A 629 26.60 18.76 -1.86
C ALA A 629 26.85 17.33 -1.38
N SER A 630 25.80 16.57 -1.14
CA SER A 630 25.82 15.12 -1.04
C SER A 630 25.04 14.48 -2.19
N VAL A 631 25.62 13.48 -2.83
CA VAL A 631 25.03 12.77 -3.97
C VAL A 631 24.87 11.31 -3.58
N ASN A 632 23.67 10.78 -3.78
CA ASN A 632 23.37 9.36 -3.66
C ASN A 632 22.96 8.83 -5.03
N LEU A 633 23.68 7.88 -5.57
CA LEU A 633 23.38 7.22 -6.82
C LEU A 633 23.11 5.74 -6.55
N THR A 634 22.05 5.19 -7.12
CA THR A 634 21.70 3.75 -6.99
C THR A 634 21.21 3.23 -8.33
N GLY A 635 21.89 2.22 -8.85
CA GLY A 635 21.41 1.39 -9.95
C GLY A 635 20.79 0.12 -9.38
N TYR A 636 19.70 -0.35 -9.99
CA TYR A 636 18.98 -1.53 -9.51
C TYR A 636 18.44 -2.39 -10.66
N TYR A 637 18.25 -3.68 -10.35
CA TYR A 637 17.52 -4.64 -11.14
C TYR A 637 16.61 -5.45 -10.22
N ASN A 638 15.31 -5.47 -10.50
CA ASN A 638 14.31 -6.23 -9.77
C ASN A 638 13.57 -7.14 -10.74
N LYS A 639 13.38 -8.39 -10.38
CA LYS A 639 12.57 -9.34 -11.14
C LYS A 639 11.52 -9.96 -10.24
N LEU A 640 10.26 -9.72 -10.56
CA LEU A 640 9.10 -10.43 -10.00
C LEU A 640 8.82 -11.64 -10.90
N TYR A 641 8.60 -12.80 -10.32
CA TYR A 641 8.18 -14.02 -11.00
C TYR A 641 7.19 -14.80 -10.15
N ASN A 642 6.47 -15.73 -10.76
CA ASN A 642 5.32 -16.38 -10.15
C ASN A 642 4.26 -15.37 -9.63
N GLY A 643 4.13 -14.23 -10.27
CA GLY A 643 3.09 -13.25 -9.96
C GLY A 643 1.71 -13.80 -10.29
N PHE A 644 0.70 -13.30 -9.60
CA PHE A 644 -0.68 -13.75 -9.77
C PHE A 644 -1.31 -13.08 -10.98
N SER A 645 -1.97 -13.86 -11.84
CA SER A 645 -2.77 -13.35 -12.95
C SER A 645 -3.96 -14.25 -13.25
N GLY A 646 -4.96 -13.69 -13.93
CA GLY A 646 -6.10 -14.45 -14.43
C GLY A 646 -5.77 -15.08 -15.77
N GLN A 647 -6.04 -16.36 -15.94
CA GLN A 647 -5.94 -17.08 -17.18
C GLN A 647 -7.30 -17.59 -17.63
N LYS A 648 -7.58 -17.43 -18.92
CA LYS A 648 -8.75 -18.02 -19.58
C LYS A 648 -8.29 -19.20 -20.42
N VAL A 649 -8.75 -20.40 -20.05
CA VAL A 649 -8.43 -21.64 -20.78
C VAL A 649 -9.71 -22.23 -21.31
N PRO A 650 -9.79 -22.56 -22.61
CA PRO A 650 -10.95 -23.24 -23.15
C PRO A 650 -11.02 -24.67 -22.58
N VAL A 651 -12.21 -25.03 -22.17
CA VAL A 651 -12.54 -26.36 -21.67
C VAL A 651 -13.89 -26.76 -22.26
N TYR A 652 -14.21 -28.06 -22.30
CA TYR A 652 -15.55 -28.50 -22.60
C TYR A 652 -16.02 -29.53 -21.58
N ARG A 653 -17.34 -29.65 -21.44
CA ARG A 653 -18.00 -30.72 -20.72
C ARG A 653 -19.05 -31.34 -21.63
N VAL A 654 -19.20 -32.66 -21.51
CA VAL A 654 -20.33 -33.36 -22.13
C VAL A 654 -21.52 -33.25 -21.20
N ILE A 655 -22.57 -32.59 -21.65
CA ILE A 655 -23.77 -32.32 -20.89
C ILE A 655 -25.00 -32.92 -21.58
N PRO A 656 -26.10 -33.14 -20.85
CA PRO A 656 -27.39 -33.49 -21.46
C PRO A 656 -27.80 -32.43 -22.48
N LYS A 657 -28.14 -32.82 -23.66
CA LYS A 657 -28.80 -31.98 -24.66
C LYS A 657 -30.32 -32.05 -24.43
N ALA A 658 -30.84 -30.92 -23.95
CA ALA A 658 -32.26 -30.78 -23.68
C ALA A 658 -32.94 -29.91 -24.75
N GLU A 659 -34.12 -30.30 -25.17
CA GLU A 659 -34.97 -29.57 -26.10
C GLU A 659 -36.33 -29.27 -25.44
N ILE A 660 -36.86 -28.07 -25.71
CA ILE A 660 -38.15 -27.66 -25.15
C ILE A 660 -39.26 -28.31 -25.98
N ILE A 661 -40.19 -28.92 -25.27
CA ILE A 661 -41.42 -29.48 -25.85
C ILE A 661 -42.55 -28.49 -25.55
N VAL A 662 -43.20 -28.09 -26.63
CA VAL A 662 -44.42 -27.27 -26.56
C VAL A 662 -45.52 -28.07 -27.25
N THR A 663 -46.42 -28.67 -26.47
CA THR A 663 -47.52 -29.43 -26.94
C THR A 663 -48.85 -28.68 -26.72
N GLY A 664 -49.35 -28.00 -27.76
CA GLY A 664 -50.66 -27.33 -27.76
C GLY A 664 -50.82 -26.32 -26.61
N THR A 665 -51.74 -26.65 -25.68
CA THR A 665 -52.07 -25.81 -24.53
C THR A 665 -51.38 -26.24 -23.23
N GLU A 666 -50.43 -27.19 -23.28
CA GLU A 666 -49.69 -27.63 -22.09
C GLU A 666 -48.55 -26.71 -21.72
N ILE A 667 -48.21 -26.70 -20.44
CA ILE A 667 -47.04 -25.94 -19.94
C ILE A 667 -45.76 -26.45 -20.61
N PRO A 668 -44.95 -25.57 -21.22
CA PRO A 668 -43.67 -25.97 -21.82
C PRO A 668 -42.81 -26.79 -20.84
N ASN A 669 -42.32 -27.92 -21.29
CA ASN A 669 -41.43 -28.79 -20.54
C ASN A 669 -40.21 -29.10 -21.40
N TYR A 670 -39.26 -29.84 -20.90
CA TYR A 670 -38.07 -30.25 -21.67
C TYR A 670 -37.96 -31.75 -21.76
N ASN A 671 -37.28 -32.21 -22.80
CA ASN A 671 -36.87 -33.60 -22.95
C ASN A 671 -35.38 -33.70 -23.24
N ILE A 672 -34.72 -34.72 -22.69
CA ILE A 672 -33.32 -35.01 -22.99
C ILE A 672 -33.25 -35.84 -24.25
N VAL A 673 -32.70 -35.28 -25.33
CA VAL A 673 -32.61 -35.92 -26.66
C VAL A 673 -31.25 -36.52 -26.95
N GLY A 674 -30.30 -36.43 -26.03
CA GLY A 674 -28.93 -36.94 -26.18
C GLY A 674 -27.93 -36.19 -25.31
N THR A 675 -26.70 -36.10 -25.78
CA THR A 675 -25.63 -35.31 -25.15
C THR A 675 -25.02 -34.37 -26.15
N GLU A 676 -24.43 -33.30 -25.65
CA GLU A 676 -23.69 -32.33 -26.45
C GLU A 676 -22.39 -31.90 -25.75
N LYS A 677 -21.37 -31.50 -26.52
CA LYS A 677 -20.18 -30.85 -26.01
C LYS A 677 -20.44 -29.36 -25.80
N PHE A 678 -20.34 -28.93 -24.58
CA PHE A 678 -20.51 -27.53 -24.21
C PHE A 678 -19.14 -26.94 -23.88
N TYR A 679 -18.69 -25.96 -24.69
CA TYR A 679 -17.40 -25.31 -24.57
C TYR A 679 -17.55 -23.99 -23.82
N TYR A 680 -16.59 -23.69 -22.98
CA TYR A 680 -16.53 -22.42 -22.26
C TYR A 680 -15.10 -22.06 -21.89
N MET A 681 -14.87 -20.77 -21.59
CA MET A 681 -13.58 -20.31 -21.11
C MET A 681 -13.55 -20.40 -19.57
N ASN A 682 -12.74 -21.31 -19.06
CA ASN A 682 -12.54 -21.39 -17.61
C ASN A 682 -11.52 -20.34 -17.16
N ASN A 683 -11.95 -19.42 -16.29
CA ASN A 683 -11.07 -18.42 -15.68
C ASN A 683 -10.48 -19.00 -14.40
N SER A 684 -9.17 -19.03 -14.28
CA SER A 684 -8.48 -19.46 -13.06
C SER A 684 -7.33 -18.50 -12.75
N LEU A 685 -6.94 -18.47 -11.49
CA LEU A 685 -5.73 -17.77 -11.09
C LEU A 685 -4.52 -18.67 -11.24
N THR A 686 -3.45 -18.10 -11.76
CA THR A 686 -2.19 -18.79 -12.03
C THR A 686 -1.01 -17.96 -11.52
N ASN A 687 0.18 -18.58 -11.53
CA ASN A 687 1.44 -17.94 -11.14
C ASN A 687 2.32 -17.63 -12.36
N ASP A 688 1.75 -17.11 -13.42
CA ASP A 688 2.41 -16.95 -14.72
C ASP A 688 2.88 -15.52 -15.02
N ARG A 689 2.55 -14.54 -14.16
CA ARG A 689 2.97 -13.16 -14.37
C ARG A 689 4.39 -12.92 -13.91
N SER A 690 5.17 -12.24 -14.76
CA SER A 690 6.52 -11.83 -14.48
C SER A 690 6.73 -10.35 -14.85
N SER A 691 7.63 -9.67 -14.14
CA SER A 691 8.08 -8.34 -14.53
C SER A 691 9.54 -8.12 -14.20
N GLU A 692 10.23 -7.34 -15.01
CA GLU A 692 11.60 -6.91 -14.81
C GLU A 692 11.66 -5.39 -14.79
N ASP A 693 12.26 -4.84 -13.73
CA ASP A 693 12.46 -3.42 -13.56
C ASP A 693 13.95 -3.13 -13.45
N THR A 694 14.48 -2.30 -14.34
CA THR A 694 15.86 -1.82 -14.30
C THR A 694 15.86 -0.31 -14.25
N GLY A 695 16.70 0.27 -13.40
CA GLY A 695 16.72 1.72 -13.31
C GLY A 695 17.88 2.30 -12.54
N ILE A 696 17.90 3.63 -12.56
CA ILE A 696 18.87 4.44 -11.84
C ILE A 696 18.12 5.53 -11.08
N GLU A 697 18.42 5.66 -9.80
CA GLU A 697 17.90 6.71 -8.92
C GLU A 697 19.06 7.56 -8.40
N THR A 698 18.86 8.86 -8.36
CA THR A 698 19.80 9.78 -7.73
C THR A 698 19.09 10.79 -6.85
N THR A 699 19.73 11.13 -5.74
CA THR A 699 19.32 12.23 -4.86
C THR A 699 20.53 13.13 -4.61
N ILE A 700 20.38 14.41 -4.86
CA ILE A 700 21.41 15.43 -4.62
C ILE A 700 20.87 16.41 -3.58
N ASN A 701 21.60 16.56 -2.48
CA ASN A 701 21.30 17.54 -1.45
C ASN A 701 22.42 18.56 -1.42
N PHE A 702 22.11 19.79 -1.76
CA PHE A 702 23.06 20.88 -1.67
C PHE A 702 23.18 21.36 -0.23
N LYS A 703 24.36 21.79 0.16
CA LYS A 703 24.51 22.52 1.43
C LYS A 703 23.74 23.84 1.36
N LYS A 704 23.12 24.23 2.47
CA LYS A 704 22.40 25.48 2.58
C LYS A 704 23.25 26.67 2.05
N ILE A 705 22.67 27.41 1.15
CA ILE A 705 23.23 28.66 0.65
C ILE A 705 22.97 29.71 1.73
N LYS A 706 23.95 29.93 2.64
CA LYS A 706 23.78 30.75 3.83
C LYS A 706 23.40 32.19 3.51
N SER A 707 23.98 32.77 2.44
CA SER A 707 23.67 34.15 1.99
C SER A 707 22.21 34.36 1.60
N LEU A 708 21.54 33.30 1.16
CA LEU A 708 20.15 33.32 0.72
C LEU A 708 19.21 32.61 1.69
N ASN A 709 19.71 31.98 2.75
CA ASN A 709 18.91 31.07 3.60
C ASN A 709 18.13 30.03 2.80
N LEU A 710 18.70 29.52 1.72
CA LEU A 710 18.06 28.65 0.76
C LEU A 710 18.63 27.25 0.85
N ASP A 711 17.75 26.25 1.03
CA ASP A 711 18.05 24.84 0.91
C ASP A 711 17.55 24.33 -0.45
N VAL A 712 18.37 23.56 -1.14
CA VAL A 712 18.02 22.98 -2.45
C VAL A 712 18.28 21.48 -2.43
N SER A 713 17.32 20.70 -2.92
CA SER A 713 17.52 19.29 -3.20
C SER A 713 16.91 18.87 -4.55
N MET A 714 17.47 17.84 -5.13
CA MET A 714 17.06 17.28 -6.41
C MET A 714 16.93 15.76 -6.28
N ASN A 715 15.85 15.21 -6.85
CA ASN A 715 15.71 13.77 -7.10
C ASN A 715 15.56 13.53 -8.59
N ALA A 716 16.11 12.43 -9.07
CA ALA A 716 15.88 11.94 -10.43
C ALA A 716 15.76 10.42 -10.42
N SER A 717 14.89 9.88 -11.26
CA SER A 717 14.67 8.44 -11.38
C SER A 717 14.38 8.09 -12.83
N TYR A 718 15.17 7.20 -13.40
CA TYR A 718 14.89 6.53 -14.67
C TYR A 718 14.57 5.07 -14.38
N THR A 719 13.49 4.58 -14.96
CA THR A 719 13.05 3.18 -14.82
C THR A 719 12.61 2.64 -16.16
N HIS A 720 13.10 1.47 -16.50
CA HIS A 720 12.66 0.63 -17.60
C HIS A 720 11.96 -0.59 -17.02
N THR A 721 10.71 -0.81 -17.39
CA THR A 721 9.89 -1.95 -16.94
C THR A 721 9.51 -2.81 -18.13
N LYS A 722 9.71 -4.12 -18.01
CA LYS A 722 9.19 -5.12 -18.93
C LYS A 722 8.22 -6.02 -18.18
N ASP A 723 6.97 -6.07 -18.65
CA ASP A 723 5.91 -6.93 -18.14
C ASP A 723 5.62 -8.04 -19.14
N PHE A 724 5.58 -9.29 -18.69
CA PHE A 724 5.31 -10.42 -19.56
C PHE A 724 4.62 -11.58 -18.82
N SER A 725 4.01 -12.47 -19.58
CA SER A 725 3.41 -13.71 -19.11
C SER A 725 3.94 -14.88 -19.93
N ASP A 726 4.09 -16.03 -19.31
CA ASP A 726 4.53 -17.26 -19.98
C ASP A 726 3.36 -18.10 -20.50
N VAL A 727 2.12 -17.66 -20.22
CA VAL A 727 0.91 -18.43 -20.56
C VAL A 727 0.34 -17.98 -21.89
N LYS A 728 0.00 -18.96 -22.74
CA LYS A 728 -0.63 -18.72 -24.03
C LYS A 728 -2.03 -18.08 -23.86
N GLU A 729 -2.38 -17.20 -24.77
CA GLU A 729 -3.72 -16.66 -24.89
C GLU A 729 -4.54 -17.51 -25.87
N TYR A 730 -5.81 -17.70 -25.52
CA TYR A 730 -6.76 -18.46 -26.32
C TYR A 730 -7.92 -17.58 -26.73
N GLU A 731 -8.27 -17.60 -28.01
CA GLU A 731 -9.46 -16.93 -28.52
C GLU A 731 -10.26 -17.84 -29.43
N SER A 732 -11.59 -17.77 -29.32
CA SER A 732 -12.47 -18.54 -30.18
C SER A 732 -12.33 -18.12 -31.64
N SER A 733 -12.38 -19.07 -32.55
CA SER A 733 -12.44 -18.83 -33.98
C SER A 733 -13.63 -17.93 -34.35
N ALA A 734 -13.48 -17.11 -35.36
CA ALA A 734 -14.61 -16.37 -35.95
C ALA A 734 -15.71 -17.30 -36.48
N SER A 735 -15.37 -18.54 -36.85
CA SER A 735 -16.31 -19.57 -37.26
C SER A 735 -16.38 -20.69 -36.21
N LEU A 736 -17.50 -20.80 -35.54
CA LEU A 736 -17.75 -21.87 -34.52
C LEU A 736 -17.80 -23.27 -35.09
N THR A 737 -17.98 -23.41 -36.41
CA THR A 737 -18.00 -24.69 -37.12
C THR A 737 -16.63 -25.07 -37.67
N SER A 738 -15.62 -24.26 -37.48
CA SER A 738 -14.26 -24.56 -37.89
C SER A 738 -13.66 -25.70 -37.10
N ALA A 739 -12.89 -26.56 -37.78
CA ALA A 739 -12.09 -27.58 -37.11
C ALA A 739 -11.03 -26.95 -36.18
N GLU A 740 -10.51 -25.77 -36.56
CA GLU A 740 -9.65 -24.93 -35.77
C GLU A 740 -10.51 -24.05 -34.83
N ARG A 741 -10.83 -24.57 -33.64
CA ARG A 741 -11.86 -23.99 -32.78
C ARG A 741 -11.35 -22.75 -31.99
N TYR A 742 -10.15 -22.83 -31.47
CA TYR A 742 -9.53 -21.74 -30.71
C TYR A 742 -8.14 -21.47 -31.23
N GLY A 743 -7.87 -20.23 -31.63
CA GLY A 743 -6.51 -19.79 -31.92
C GLY A 743 -5.69 -19.67 -30.63
N VAL A 744 -4.41 -20.06 -30.73
CA VAL A 744 -3.43 -20.00 -29.63
C VAL A 744 -2.37 -18.98 -29.97
N TYR A 745 -2.21 -17.95 -29.11
CA TYR A 745 -1.34 -16.80 -29.35
C TYR A 745 -0.28 -16.68 -28.27
N ASN A 746 0.79 -15.96 -28.59
CA ASN A 746 1.71 -15.51 -27.55
C ASN A 746 1.02 -14.46 -26.67
N PRO A 747 1.37 -14.43 -25.39
CA PRO A 747 0.81 -13.44 -24.46
C PRO A 747 1.24 -12.03 -24.86
N GLN A 748 0.49 -11.07 -24.36
CA GLN A 748 0.78 -9.66 -24.52
C GLN A 748 1.92 -9.23 -23.59
N ASP A 749 3.01 -8.70 -24.14
CA ASP A 749 4.12 -8.11 -23.39
C ASP A 749 4.02 -6.59 -23.40
N GLY A 750 4.39 -5.97 -22.27
CA GLY A 750 4.44 -4.53 -22.11
C GLY A 750 5.85 -4.04 -21.80
N ILE A 751 6.29 -3.01 -22.50
CA ILE A 751 7.56 -2.30 -22.23
C ILE A 751 7.21 -0.86 -21.88
N MET A 752 7.79 -0.37 -20.79
CA MET A 752 7.51 0.97 -20.30
C MET A 752 8.80 1.63 -19.81
N ASP A 753 8.96 2.90 -20.17
CA ASP A 753 10.05 3.75 -19.72
C ASP A 753 9.49 4.97 -19.00
N SER A 754 10.13 5.36 -17.92
CA SER A 754 9.80 6.58 -17.20
C SER A 754 11.07 7.28 -16.74
N PHE A 755 11.17 8.58 -17.00
CA PHE A 755 12.22 9.43 -16.44
C PHE A 755 11.59 10.65 -15.79
N THR A 756 11.75 10.76 -14.48
CA THR A 756 11.20 11.83 -13.67
C THR A 756 12.29 12.55 -12.90
N THR A 757 12.12 13.86 -12.73
CA THR A 757 12.96 14.66 -11.84
C THR A 757 12.09 15.54 -10.95
N SER A 758 12.60 15.87 -9.75
CA SER A 758 11.99 16.86 -8.87
C SER A 758 13.04 17.71 -8.19
N PHE A 759 12.72 18.99 -8.00
CA PHE A 759 13.54 19.93 -7.24
C PHE A 759 12.70 20.46 -6.08
N ASN A 760 13.35 20.64 -4.92
CA ASN A 760 12.77 21.30 -3.77
C ASN A 760 13.65 22.49 -3.41
N PHE A 761 13.04 23.65 -3.29
CA PHE A 761 13.66 24.90 -2.87
C PHE A 761 12.96 25.36 -1.59
N ASN A 762 13.68 25.47 -0.47
CA ASN A 762 13.13 25.94 0.79
C ASN A 762 13.86 27.22 1.22
N TYR A 763 13.14 28.32 1.20
CA TYR A 763 13.59 29.62 1.60
C TYR A 763 13.03 29.96 2.96
N HIS A 764 13.90 30.12 3.94
CA HIS A 764 13.52 30.38 5.32
C HIS A 764 13.91 31.82 5.73
N ILE A 765 12.96 32.55 6.28
CA ILE A 765 13.16 33.89 6.82
C ILE A 765 12.96 33.84 8.35
N PRO A 766 14.03 33.55 9.14
CA PRO A 766 13.91 33.33 10.58
C PRO A 766 13.35 34.53 11.33
N ALA A 767 13.77 35.75 10.96
CA ALA A 767 13.36 36.99 11.61
C ALA A 767 11.84 37.18 11.74
N VAL A 768 11.09 36.60 10.79
CA VAL A 768 9.62 36.66 10.79
C VAL A 768 8.97 35.27 10.90
N GLY A 769 9.74 34.17 11.08
CA GLY A 769 9.21 32.82 11.16
C GLY A 769 8.48 32.37 9.89
N LEU A 770 8.94 32.78 8.71
CA LEU A 770 8.34 32.50 7.42
C LEU A 770 9.16 31.47 6.66
N LEU A 771 8.49 30.43 6.15
CA LEU A 771 9.04 29.43 5.26
C LEU A 771 8.29 29.45 3.92
N ILE A 772 9.02 29.59 2.84
CA ILE A 772 8.51 29.46 1.48
C ILE A 772 9.17 28.22 0.84
N SER A 773 8.37 27.27 0.43
CA SER A 773 8.85 26.05 -0.24
C SER A 773 8.27 25.96 -1.64
N LEU A 774 9.13 25.82 -2.62
CA LEU A 774 8.74 25.53 -4.02
C LEU A 774 9.23 24.13 -4.37
N ARG A 775 8.32 23.28 -4.79
CA ARG A 775 8.64 21.98 -5.37
C ARG A 775 8.28 22.00 -6.84
N THR A 776 9.20 21.55 -7.68
CA THR A 776 8.93 21.34 -9.11
C THR A 776 9.08 19.87 -9.45
N GLU A 777 8.19 19.34 -10.24
CA GLU A 777 8.22 17.96 -10.72
C GLU A 777 8.20 17.98 -12.24
N HIS A 778 9.01 17.13 -12.83
CA HIS A 778 9.14 17.06 -14.30
C HIS A 778 9.09 15.59 -14.71
N ILE A 779 8.15 15.25 -15.61
CA ILE A 779 8.16 13.98 -16.33
C ILE A 779 8.83 14.26 -17.68
N LEU A 780 10.07 13.78 -17.81
CA LEU A 780 10.93 14.03 -18.97
C LEU A 780 10.73 12.96 -20.05
N LEU A 781 10.33 11.76 -19.65
CA LEU A 781 10.01 10.63 -20.52
C LEU A 781 8.93 9.79 -19.86
N GLN A 782 7.91 9.47 -20.63
CA GLN A 782 6.98 8.39 -20.30
C GLN A 782 6.57 7.73 -21.61
N ASN A 783 6.95 6.48 -21.78
CA ASN A 783 6.68 5.70 -22.98
C ASN A 783 6.11 4.34 -22.54
N THR A 784 5.06 3.90 -23.23
CA THR A 784 4.46 2.58 -23.04
C THR A 784 4.28 1.95 -24.41
N LYS A 785 4.82 0.77 -24.58
CA LYS A 785 4.63 -0.03 -25.78
C LYS A 785 4.08 -1.38 -25.41
N THR A 786 2.95 -1.74 -26.01
CA THR A 786 2.36 -3.07 -25.86
C THR A 786 2.65 -3.86 -27.13
N GLN A 787 3.29 -5.01 -26.97
CA GLN A 787 3.56 -5.95 -28.07
C GLN A 787 2.48 -7.00 -28.10
N THR A 788 1.81 -7.15 -29.20
CA THR A 788 0.76 -8.14 -29.41
C THR A 788 1.09 -9.03 -30.59
N SER A 789 0.69 -10.29 -30.51
CA SER A 789 0.76 -11.20 -31.65
C SER A 789 -0.60 -11.23 -32.34
N ASN A 790 -0.64 -10.81 -33.60
CA ASN A 790 -1.84 -10.88 -34.43
C ASN A 790 -2.04 -12.26 -35.06
N TYR A 791 -0.99 -13.05 -35.08
CA TYR A 791 -0.95 -14.34 -35.75
C TYR A 791 -0.93 -15.47 -34.74
N PRO A 792 -1.72 -16.56 -34.94
CA PRO A 792 -1.73 -17.70 -34.04
C PRO A 792 -0.42 -18.50 -34.16
N ASN A 793 0.07 -19.01 -33.03
CA ASN A 793 1.15 -20.01 -33.01
C ASN A 793 0.63 -21.41 -33.37
N GLY A 794 -0.63 -21.64 -33.11
CA GLY A 794 -1.32 -22.90 -33.31
C GLY A 794 -2.81 -22.72 -33.03
N TYR A 795 -3.52 -23.84 -32.97
CA TYR A 795 -4.95 -23.85 -32.63
C TYR A 795 -5.29 -25.09 -31.78
N LEU A 796 -6.41 -25.00 -31.10
CA LEU A 796 -7.08 -26.15 -30.48
C LEU A 796 -8.23 -26.60 -31.40
N ASP A 797 -8.34 -27.91 -31.61
CA ASP A 797 -9.43 -28.52 -32.34
C ASP A 797 -10.69 -28.72 -31.46
N SER A 798 -11.67 -29.48 -31.99
CA SER A 798 -12.91 -29.82 -31.26
C SER A 798 -12.70 -30.72 -30.05
N GLU A 799 -11.57 -31.38 -29.92
CA GLU A 799 -11.16 -32.17 -28.75
C GLU A 799 -10.24 -31.38 -27.81
N LEU A 800 -10.00 -30.07 -28.12
CA LEU A 800 -9.05 -29.20 -27.45
C LEU A 800 -7.60 -29.73 -27.53
N VAL A 801 -7.28 -30.49 -28.57
CA VAL A 801 -5.91 -30.91 -28.86
C VAL A 801 -5.17 -29.77 -29.55
N TYR A 802 -3.95 -29.48 -29.10
CA TYR A 802 -3.13 -28.44 -29.70
C TYR A 802 -2.47 -28.91 -31.00
N HIS A 803 -2.60 -28.06 -32.03
CA HIS A 803 -1.94 -28.22 -33.31
C HIS A 803 -1.09 -26.98 -33.58
N GLU A 804 0.20 -27.17 -33.82
CA GLU A 804 1.11 -26.08 -34.15
C GLU A 804 0.93 -25.66 -35.60
N ILE A 805 0.91 -24.35 -35.86
CA ILE A 805 0.92 -23.76 -37.21
C ILE A 805 2.37 -23.45 -37.56
N PRO A 806 2.90 -24.01 -38.68
CA PRO A 806 4.23 -23.68 -39.19
C PRO A 806 4.41 -22.16 -39.34
N VAL A 807 5.59 -21.66 -39.03
CA VAL A 807 5.86 -20.21 -38.98
C VAL A 807 5.52 -19.53 -40.31
N GLU A 808 5.82 -20.19 -41.43
CA GLU A 808 5.52 -19.74 -42.80
C GLU A 808 4.01 -19.67 -43.09
N ASP A 809 3.20 -20.45 -42.44
CA ASP A 809 1.75 -20.49 -42.65
C ASP A 809 0.97 -19.55 -41.73
N ARG A 810 1.58 -19.01 -40.69
CA ARG A 810 0.87 -18.19 -39.66
C ARG A 810 0.20 -16.94 -40.23
N THR A 811 0.73 -16.41 -41.33
CA THR A 811 0.20 -15.21 -42.03
C THR A 811 -0.73 -15.58 -43.18
N ASN A 812 -0.97 -16.86 -43.47
CA ASN A 812 -1.79 -17.32 -44.57
C ASN A 812 -3.28 -17.06 -44.29
N ILE A 813 -3.81 -15.98 -44.90
CA ILE A 813 -5.19 -15.55 -44.72
C ILE A 813 -6.19 -16.57 -45.29
N GLN A 814 -5.81 -17.27 -46.38
CA GLN A 814 -6.72 -18.25 -47.00
C GLN A 814 -6.93 -19.48 -46.13
N LYS A 815 -5.88 -19.91 -45.39
CA LYS A 815 -5.90 -21.10 -44.57
C LYS A 815 -6.33 -20.81 -43.11
N TYR A 816 -5.80 -19.73 -42.53
CA TYR A 816 -5.98 -19.40 -41.11
C TYR A 816 -6.54 -18.01 -40.89
N GLY A 817 -7.14 -17.36 -41.90
CA GLY A 817 -7.67 -16.02 -41.75
C GLY A 817 -8.73 -15.86 -40.65
N HIS A 818 -9.49 -16.91 -40.35
CA HIS A 818 -10.48 -16.95 -39.28
C HIS A 818 -9.85 -16.95 -37.86
N LEU A 819 -8.54 -17.22 -37.78
CA LEU A 819 -7.76 -17.15 -36.54
C LEU A 819 -6.90 -15.88 -36.46
N ILE A 820 -6.66 -15.19 -37.57
CA ILE A 820 -5.86 -13.96 -37.58
C ILE A 820 -6.65 -12.84 -36.89
N LYS A 821 -6.08 -12.19 -35.91
CA LYS A 821 -6.69 -11.11 -35.13
C LYS A 821 -6.12 -9.76 -35.54
N VAL A 822 -6.98 -8.78 -35.73
CA VAL A 822 -6.54 -7.41 -35.88
C VAL A 822 -6.36 -6.84 -34.45
N ARG A 823 -5.15 -6.92 -33.94
CA ARG A 823 -4.77 -6.28 -32.67
C ARG A 823 -3.85 -5.10 -32.98
N ASN A 824 -4.22 -3.96 -32.53
CA ASN A 824 -3.37 -2.79 -32.68
C ASN A 824 -2.25 -2.84 -31.64
N GLU A 825 -1.00 -2.77 -32.09
CA GLU A 825 0.10 -2.42 -31.21
C GLU A 825 -0.20 -1.01 -30.68
N THR A 826 -0.36 -0.90 -29.37
CA THR A 826 -0.56 0.41 -28.75
C THR A 826 0.79 0.94 -28.30
N GLN A 827 1.19 2.05 -28.86
CA GLN A 827 2.30 2.82 -28.34
C GLN A 827 1.76 4.14 -27.82
N SER A 828 1.93 4.37 -26.54
CA SER A 828 1.64 5.66 -25.93
C SER A 828 2.96 6.29 -25.53
N LYS A 829 3.26 7.42 -26.11
CA LYS A 829 4.42 8.25 -25.76
C LYS A 829 3.90 9.62 -25.37
N ILE A 830 4.26 10.11 -24.21
CA ILE A 830 4.04 11.50 -23.89
C ILE A 830 5.16 12.30 -24.55
N PRO A 831 4.86 13.05 -25.61
CA PRO A 831 5.90 13.68 -26.44
C PRO A 831 6.46 14.95 -25.80
N ASN A 832 5.78 15.50 -24.80
CA ASN A 832 6.16 16.76 -24.16
C ASN A 832 6.59 16.52 -22.71
N ILE A 833 7.55 17.32 -22.27
CA ILE A 833 7.93 17.39 -20.87
C ILE A 833 6.75 17.97 -20.09
N LEU A 834 6.32 17.26 -19.08
CA LEU A 834 5.24 17.68 -18.18
C LEU A 834 5.84 18.27 -16.92
N HIS A 835 5.30 19.40 -16.48
CA HIS A 835 5.78 20.14 -15.33
C HIS A 835 4.64 20.35 -14.32
N ASN A 836 4.87 20.00 -13.06
CA ASN A 836 4.04 20.38 -11.94
C ASN A 836 4.84 21.33 -11.03
N LEU A 837 4.22 22.39 -10.58
CA LEU A 837 4.81 23.33 -9.65
C LEU A 837 3.92 23.47 -8.41
N HIS A 838 4.50 23.26 -7.24
CA HIS A 838 3.80 23.29 -5.96
C HIS A 838 4.44 24.34 -5.07
N LEU A 839 3.64 25.24 -4.51
CA LEU A 839 4.08 26.29 -3.61
C LEU A 839 3.50 26.07 -2.22
N ARG A 840 4.31 26.24 -1.20
CA ARG A 840 3.89 26.33 0.19
C ARG A 840 4.43 27.60 0.81
N VAL A 841 3.57 28.31 1.54
CA VAL A 841 3.97 29.43 2.40
C VAL A 841 3.51 29.10 3.82
N SER A 842 4.42 29.03 4.76
CA SER A 842 4.14 28.69 6.15
C SER A 842 4.66 29.77 7.08
N LYS A 843 3.84 30.16 8.03
CA LYS A 843 4.13 31.17 9.04
C LYS A 843 3.99 30.57 10.43
N ASP A 844 5.04 30.62 11.21
CA ASP A 844 5.03 30.31 12.63
C ASP A 844 4.91 31.60 13.46
N PHE A 845 4.01 31.56 14.43
CA PHE A 845 3.75 32.67 15.34
C PHE A 845 4.34 32.39 16.73
N LEU A 846 4.71 33.42 17.45
CA LEU A 846 5.38 33.32 18.76
C LEU A 846 4.53 32.64 19.84
N ASN A 847 3.22 32.54 19.67
CA ASN A 847 2.28 31.87 20.59
C ASN A 847 2.11 30.37 20.34
N GLY A 848 2.95 29.79 19.45
CA GLY A 848 2.85 28.36 19.08
C GLY A 848 1.78 28.03 18.05
N PHE A 849 1.10 29.04 17.50
CA PHE A 849 0.23 28.88 16.35
C PHE A 849 1.07 28.84 15.06
N SER A 850 0.68 28.02 14.10
CA SER A 850 1.25 28.04 12.76
C SER A 850 0.16 27.97 11.70
N ALA A 851 0.35 28.68 10.58
CA ALA A 851 -0.54 28.67 9.44
C ALA A 851 0.25 28.38 8.17
N SER A 852 -0.33 27.55 7.30
CA SER A 852 0.30 27.20 6.04
C SER A 852 -0.70 27.30 4.90
N LEU A 853 -0.27 27.89 3.79
CA LEU A 853 -0.99 27.93 2.52
C LEU A 853 -0.26 26.99 1.53
N TYR A 854 -1.02 26.19 0.83
CA TYR A 854 -0.52 25.28 -0.19
C TYR A 854 -1.20 25.56 -1.54
N ALA A 855 -0.41 25.56 -2.60
CA ALA A 855 -0.90 25.64 -3.96
C ALA A 855 -0.25 24.50 -4.77
N THR A 856 -1.04 23.47 -5.08
CA THR A 856 -0.60 22.31 -5.82
C THR A 856 -0.81 22.54 -7.31
N ASN A 857 0.22 22.26 -8.12
CA ASN A 857 0.19 22.45 -9.57
C ASN A 857 -0.38 23.82 -9.99
N PHE A 858 0.09 24.90 -9.33
CA PHE A 858 -0.53 26.23 -9.41
C PHE A 858 -0.46 26.88 -10.79
N LEU A 859 0.42 26.42 -11.69
CA LEU A 859 0.46 26.86 -13.07
C LEU A 859 -0.50 26.07 -13.98
N ASN A 860 -0.97 24.90 -13.51
CA ASN A 860 -1.89 24.01 -14.24
C ASN A 860 -1.49 23.82 -15.71
N LEU A 861 -0.21 23.55 -15.92
CA LEU A 861 0.34 23.39 -17.27
C LEU A 861 -0.21 22.09 -17.89
N LYS A 862 -0.93 22.22 -18.99
CA LYS A 862 -1.52 21.12 -19.76
C LYS A 862 -1.00 21.17 -21.20
N PRO A 863 0.24 20.76 -21.45
CA PRO A 863 0.73 20.68 -22.81
C PRO A 863 -0.11 19.68 -23.60
N TYR A 864 -0.33 19.99 -24.86
CA TYR A 864 -1.05 19.11 -25.77
C TYR A 864 -0.08 18.42 -26.72
N TYR A 865 -0.48 17.27 -27.21
CA TYR A 865 0.19 16.55 -28.29
C TYR A 865 -0.87 16.05 -29.28
N TYR A 866 -0.40 15.65 -30.44
CA TYR A 866 -1.24 14.98 -31.43
C TYR A 866 -1.00 13.46 -31.34
N ASP A 867 -2.08 12.69 -31.32
CA ASP A 867 -2.00 11.23 -31.44
C ASP A 867 -1.69 10.79 -32.86
N ASP A 868 -1.59 9.47 -33.11
CA ASP A 868 -1.32 8.91 -34.44
C ASP A 868 -2.45 9.15 -35.44
N TYR A 869 -3.56 9.73 -35.02
CA TYR A 869 -4.73 10.12 -35.84
C TYR A 869 -4.90 11.64 -35.98
N ASP A 870 -3.85 12.41 -35.65
CA ASP A 870 -3.86 13.88 -35.65
C ASP A 870 -4.88 14.52 -34.68
N ASN A 871 -5.39 13.79 -33.71
CA ASN A 871 -6.24 14.35 -32.66
C ASN A 871 -5.41 15.10 -31.62
N LYS A 872 -5.87 16.29 -31.28
CA LYS A 872 -5.24 17.10 -30.23
C LYS A 872 -5.61 16.58 -28.83
N ILE A 873 -4.65 15.97 -28.15
CA ILE A 873 -4.83 15.42 -26.81
C ILE A 873 -4.13 16.29 -25.78
N LEU A 874 -4.81 16.63 -24.68
CA LEU A 874 -4.22 17.34 -23.55
C LEU A 874 -3.54 16.34 -22.63
N SER A 875 -2.26 16.57 -22.36
CA SER A 875 -1.54 15.80 -21.34
C SER A 875 -1.95 16.28 -19.95
N LYS A 876 -2.35 15.35 -19.09
CA LYS A 876 -2.64 15.59 -17.67
C LYS A 876 -1.64 14.82 -16.82
N ILE A 877 -0.97 15.49 -15.88
CA ILE A 877 -0.25 14.82 -14.79
C ILE A 877 -1.09 14.90 -13.52
N ALA A 878 -1.54 16.08 -13.20
CA ALA A 878 -2.45 16.38 -12.10
C ALA A 878 -3.24 17.63 -12.44
N THR A 879 -4.47 17.66 -12.09
CA THR A 879 -5.35 18.82 -12.22
C THR A 879 -5.42 19.61 -10.93
#